data_199515a5390343a4eecf1e7c1cae55dd
#
_entry.id   199515a5390343a4eecf1e7c1cae55dd
#
_cell.length_a   1.000
_cell.length_b   1.000
_cell.length_c   1.000
_cell.angle_alpha   90.00
_cell.angle_beta   90.00
_cell.angle_gamma   90.00
#
_symmetry.space_group_name_H-M   'P 1'
#
loop_
_entity.id
_entity.type
_entity.pdbx_description
1 polymer ?
#
loop_
_entity_poly.entity_id
_entity_poly.type
_entity_poly.pdbx_seq_one_letter_code
_entity_poly.pdbx_strand_id
1 'polypeptide(L)'
;MKAIFTLLTLLSFSNTEAQQTRYIVKFKDKATNTFSIANPSAYLSPRALQRRVRYNIAIDSTDLPVTTRYVDSVRLAGTVTILNSSKWLNQVTIKTTDAVALAKINAFAFVKSTAAVAARLGDNGLPINKKLDTAIEEPINDITNKTNLVSSTNGDVAAYGRASGQIKLHQGEFLHEHGFKGEGMQISVLDGGFFRYLTLPTFDSVRANNQIINVWDFVANNNSVDEDDAHGMNCLSTIAANMPGVFVGTAPKASFCLYRTEDVATETNIEEHNLAAGFEKADSIGVDVCTVSLGYTRFDYSNQNYTYTNMDGNTSMSAIAADIAASKGMLPVIACGNEGNTSWRYVSSPGDADSVMTVGAVDTLGNVASFSSYGPSSDGQIKPTLAATGLRAVIASPSTGLPVFSNGTSFATPNIAGLTTCLWQAYPEVNNMSILDAMQKASSRFIAPNDRVGYGVPDMKKAFVILMSRGYKQNFCVDKNKANVQLKFKFDHTMTVLIERKLSNQNIFTNYKTINGTAGFTEKTITFIENFLPLQGLTASYKVTVRIANDTSFVISAFDINQYQTCTPPVDEVSINPNPVLDVANISISRKQNTNINIQMVNALGQLMHNITYQHKAGTQVQFINMKSMSKGVYFVSIFAEGKKIKTVKILKG
;
A
#
# COMPACT_ATOMS: atom_id res chain seq x y z
N MET A 1 79.97 9.38 36.57
CA MET A 1 78.68 9.92 36.16
C MET A 1 78.36 9.46 34.77
N LYS A 2 77.46 8.48 34.62
CA LYS A 2 77.00 8.00 33.33
C LYS A 2 75.56 8.55 33.16
N ALA A 3 75.36 9.41 32.15
CA ALA A 3 74.06 9.93 31.82
C ALA A 3 73.34 8.90 30.91
N ILE A 4 72.17 8.41 31.32
CA ILE A 4 71.27 7.57 30.55
C ILE A 4 70.32 8.51 29.80
N PHE A 5 70.41 8.53 28.46
CA PHE A 5 69.44 9.18 27.60
C PHE A 5 68.26 8.20 27.33
N THR A 6 67.10 8.51 27.91
CA THR A 6 65.89 7.76 27.61
C THR A 6 65.23 8.38 26.39
N LEU A 7 65.21 7.63 25.28
CA LEU A 7 64.52 8.02 24.04
C LEU A 7 63.04 7.70 24.20
N LEU A 8 62.18 8.74 24.33
CA LEU A 8 60.75 8.61 24.33
C LEU A 8 60.28 8.55 22.88
N THR A 9 59.93 7.34 22.40
CA THR A 9 59.21 7.15 21.11
C THR A 9 57.76 7.52 21.33
N LEU A 10 57.30 8.66 20.76
CA LEU A 10 55.90 8.97 20.58
C LEU A 10 55.33 8.05 19.52
N LEU A 11 54.54 7.05 19.93
CA LEU A 11 53.64 6.31 19.05
C LEU A 11 52.44 7.24 18.74
N SER A 12 52.49 7.88 17.59
CA SER A 12 51.31 8.50 16.99
C SER A 12 50.36 7.39 16.54
N PHE A 13 49.30 7.14 17.31
CA PHE A 13 48.15 6.41 16.84
C PHE A 13 47.48 7.25 15.73
N SER A 14 47.78 6.97 14.49
CA SER A 14 46.97 7.40 13.38
C SER A 14 45.66 6.62 13.49
N ASN A 15 44.57 7.29 13.84
CA ASN A 15 43.22 6.77 13.62
C ASN A 15 43.11 6.53 12.10
N THR A 16 43.29 5.33 11.63
CA THR A 16 42.92 4.94 10.29
C THR A 16 41.39 4.93 10.28
N GLU A 17 40.79 6.04 9.84
CA GLU A 17 39.39 6.03 9.46
C GLU A 17 39.24 4.94 8.40
N ALA A 18 38.28 4.02 8.60
CA ALA A 18 38.01 2.98 7.63
C ALA A 18 37.68 3.61 6.27
N GLN A 19 38.43 3.24 5.25
CA GLN A 19 38.26 3.81 3.92
C GLN A 19 36.84 3.55 3.41
N GLN A 20 36.08 4.60 3.16
CA GLN A 20 34.76 4.51 2.58
C GLN A 20 34.86 3.77 1.24
N THR A 21 34.02 2.76 1.03
CA THR A 21 34.08 1.92 -0.18
C THR A 21 32.80 1.94 -0.99
N ARG A 22 31.68 2.46 -0.43
CA ARG A 22 30.39 2.52 -1.09
C ARG A 22 29.94 3.97 -1.23
N TYR A 23 29.43 4.31 -2.41
CA TYR A 23 29.02 5.69 -2.73
C TYR A 23 27.70 5.69 -3.47
N ILE A 24 26.91 6.74 -3.25
CA ILE A 24 25.74 7.09 -4.05
C ILE A 24 26.16 8.14 -5.08
N VAL A 25 25.95 7.86 -6.35
CA VAL A 25 26.15 8.80 -7.45
C VAL A 25 24.79 9.25 -7.97
N LYS A 26 24.40 10.48 -7.68
CA LYS A 26 23.13 11.08 -8.16
C LYS A 26 23.35 11.76 -9.52
N PHE A 27 22.37 11.59 -10.40
CA PHE A 27 22.40 12.22 -11.74
C PHE A 27 21.50 13.46 -11.77
N LYS A 28 21.84 14.44 -12.65
CA LYS A 28 21.10 15.69 -12.81
C LYS A 28 19.75 15.46 -13.50
N ASP A 29 19.74 14.56 -14.47
CA ASP A 29 18.59 14.29 -15.35
C ASP A 29 18.62 12.86 -15.88
N LYS A 30 17.69 12.54 -16.76
CA LYS A 30 17.62 11.30 -17.54
C LYS A 30 17.75 11.57 -19.05
N ALA A 31 18.49 12.60 -19.43
CA ALA A 31 18.66 12.99 -20.84
C ALA A 31 19.28 11.86 -21.66
N THR A 32 18.95 11.83 -22.93
CA THR A 32 19.40 10.80 -23.89
C THR A 32 19.08 9.36 -23.45
N ASN A 33 17.99 9.19 -22.66
CA ASN A 33 17.53 7.86 -22.25
C ASN A 33 17.05 7.06 -23.48
N THR A 34 17.40 5.78 -23.53
CA THR A 34 16.93 4.85 -24.57
C THR A 34 15.48 4.42 -24.35
N PHE A 35 14.96 4.59 -23.13
CA PHE A 35 13.58 4.33 -22.78
C PHE A 35 12.72 5.59 -22.92
N SER A 36 11.42 5.42 -23.21
CA SER A 36 10.46 6.51 -23.39
C SER A 36 9.20 6.26 -22.56
N ILE A 37 8.61 7.33 -22.02
CA ILE A 37 7.28 7.28 -21.37
C ILE A 37 6.17 6.86 -22.33
N ALA A 38 6.37 7.02 -23.63
CA ALA A 38 5.44 6.55 -24.68
C ALA A 38 5.48 5.03 -24.88
N ASN A 39 6.53 4.34 -24.40
CA ASN A 39 6.65 2.88 -24.49
C ASN A 39 6.99 2.27 -23.13
N PRO A 40 6.10 2.35 -22.15
CA PRO A 40 6.36 1.88 -20.79
C PRO A 40 6.47 0.37 -20.67
N SER A 41 5.98 -0.41 -21.64
CA SER A 41 6.10 -1.88 -21.68
C SER A 41 7.54 -2.38 -21.78
N ALA A 42 8.49 -1.49 -22.14
CA ALA A 42 9.91 -1.81 -22.16
C ALA A 42 10.55 -1.93 -20.76
N TYR A 43 9.89 -1.41 -19.70
CA TYR A 43 10.43 -1.38 -18.33
C TYR A 43 9.39 -1.60 -17.22
N LEU A 44 8.11 -1.73 -17.54
CA LEU A 44 7.03 -2.10 -16.63
C LEU A 44 6.32 -3.36 -17.14
N SER A 45 6.01 -4.27 -16.23
CA SER A 45 5.27 -5.49 -16.56
C SER A 45 3.83 -5.16 -17.01
N PRO A 46 3.15 -6.08 -17.71
CA PRO A 46 1.74 -5.92 -18.05
C PRO A 46 0.86 -5.66 -16.83
N ARG A 47 1.15 -6.28 -15.67
CA ARG A 47 0.42 -6.08 -14.41
C ARG A 47 0.65 -4.67 -13.85
N ALA A 48 1.88 -4.17 -13.86
CA ALA A 48 2.19 -2.81 -13.46
C ALA A 48 1.44 -1.78 -14.32
N LEU A 49 1.41 -1.98 -15.64
CA LEU A 49 0.66 -1.13 -16.56
C LEU A 49 -0.85 -1.18 -16.31
N GLN A 50 -1.41 -2.38 -16.07
CA GLN A 50 -2.82 -2.53 -15.71
C GLN A 50 -3.16 -1.79 -14.41
N ARG A 51 -2.28 -1.81 -13.40
CA ARG A 51 -2.44 -1.03 -12.16
C ARG A 51 -2.48 0.47 -12.44
N ARG A 52 -1.55 0.99 -13.28
CA ARG A 52 -1.56 2.40 -13.68
C ARG A 52 -2.89 2.80 -14.33
N VAL A 53 -3.36 2.00 -15.30
CA VAL A 53 -4.64 2.24 -15.98
C VAL A 53 -5.81 2.16 -15.01
N ARG A 54 -5.86 1.10 -14.21
CA ARG A 54 -6.96 0.85 -13.26
C ARG A 54 -7.19 1.98 -12.29
N TYR A 55 -6.10 2.56 -11.78
CA TYR A 55 -6.14 3.60 -10.74
C TYR A 55 -5.86 5.01 -11.29
N ASN A 56 -5.83 5.16 -12.62
CA ASN A 56 -5.58 6.42 -13.31
C ASN A 56 -4.27 7.09 -12.86
N ILE A 57 -3.18 6.31 -12.77
CA ILE A 57 -1.84 6.77 -12.40
C ILE A 57 -1.06 7.05 -13.68
N ALA A 58 -0.58 8.28 -13.82
CA ALA A 58 0.22 8.67 -14.97
C ALA A 58 1.59 7.98 -14.99
N ILE A 59 2.06 7.63 -16.19
CA ILE A 59 3.46 7.27 -16.42
C ILE A 59 4.25 8.56 -16.58
N ASP A 60 5.32 8.72 -15.81
CA ASP A 60 6.14 9.93 -15.81
C ASP A 60 7.65 9.64 -15.88
N SER A 61 8.47 10.66 -15.76
CA SER A 61 9.94 10.54 -15.84
C SER A 61 10.54 9.72 -14.71
N THR A 62 9.85 9.57 -13.55
CA THR A 62 10.34 8.75 -12.44
C THR A 62 10.24 7.25 -12.76
N ASP A 63 9.31 6.86 -13.65
CA ASP A 63 9.17 5.48 -14.09
C ASP A 63 10.29 5.04 -15.05
N LEU A 64 10.93 5.99 -15.75
CA LEU A 64 12.04 5.68 -16.67
C LEU A 64 13.25 5.12 -15.92
N PRO A 65 13.88 4.05 -16.39
CA PRO A 65 15.18 3.61 -15.90
C PRO A 65 16.21 4.73 -15.87
N VAL A 66 17.22 4.61 -15.04
CA VAL A 66 18.40 5.48 -15.09
C VAL A 66 19.03 5.39 -16.48
N THR A 67 19.47 6.51 -17.03
CA THR A 67 20.06 6.56 -18.37
C THR A 67 21.26 5.61 -18.47
N THR A 68 21.16 4.58 -19.30
CA THR A 68 22.15 3.50 -19.43
C THR A 68 23.55 4.04 -19.68
N ARG A 69 23.68 5.05 -20.56
CA ARG A 69 24.97 5.70 -20.84
C ARG A 69 25.62 6.29 -19.58
N TYR A 70 24.84 6.84 -18.66
CA TYR A 70 25.36 7.38 -17.39
C TYR A 70 25.90 6.27 -16.51
N VAL A 71 25.13 5.20 -16.37
CA VAL A 71 25.54 4.02 -15.59
C VAL A 71 26.83 3.40 -16.16
N ASP A 72 26.91 3.25 -17.49
CA ASP A 72 28.10 2.71 -18.17
C ASP A 72 29.30 3.63 -18.02
N SER A 73 29.12 4.94 -18.12
CA SER A 73 30.21 5.90 -17.90
C SER A 73 30.77 5.82 -16.48
N VAL A 74 29.90 5.64 -15.48
CA VAL A 74 30.32 5.44 -14.08
C VAL A 74 31.05 4.10 -13.93
N ARG A 75 30.52 3.02 -14.51
CA ARG A 75 31.16 1.67 -14.47
C ARG A 75 32.55 1.69 -15.10
N LEU A 76 32.73 2.41 -16.17
CA LEU A 76 33.98 2.48 -16.95
C LEU A 76 34.95 3.59 -16.48
N ALA A 77 34.64 4.28 -15.36
CA ALA A 77 35.52 5.32 -14.85
C ALA A 77 36.86 4.80 -14.32
N GLY A 78 36.90 3.56 -13.83
CA GLY A 78 38.03 2.86 -13.26
C GLY A 78 37.60 1.57 -12.62
N THR A 79 38.21 1.18 -11.49
CA THR A 79 37.78 0.01 -10.71
C THR A 79 36.52 0.30 -9.95
N VAL A 80 35.37 0.15 -10.61
CA VAL A 80 34.04 0.48 -10.08
C VAL A 80 33.08 -0.69 -10.28
N THR A 81 32.39 -1.07 -9.22
CA THR A 81 31.28 -2.04 -9.27
C THR A 81 29.95 -1.30 -9.03
N ILE A 82 28.99 -1.44 -9.96
CA ILE A 82 27.61 -0.97 -9.75
C ILE A 82 26.93 -2.00 -8.85
N LEU A 83 26.40 -1.57 -7.71
CA LEU A 83 25.65 -2.40 -6.77
C LEU A 83 24.16 -2.44 -7.10
N ASN A 84 23.55 -1.27 -7.21
CA ASN A 84 22.17 -1.12 -7.64
C ASN A 84 21.94 0.22 -8.34
N SER A 85 20.75 0.41 -8.90
CA SER A 85 20.30 1.69 -9.47
C SER A 85 18.89 1.98 -8.99
N SER A 86 18.60 3.26 -8.76
CA SER A 86 17.27 3.74 -8.42
C SER A 86 16.76 4.67 -9.52
N LYS A 87 15.67 4.26 -10.17
CA LYS A 87 14.99 5.07 -11.19
C LYS A 87 14.25 6.25 -10.56
N TRP A 88 13.66 6.06 -9.37
CA TRP A 88 12.91 7.12 -8.68
C TRP A 88 13.83 8.23 -8.17
N LEU A 89 14.98 7.85 -7.62
CA LEU A 89 15.96 8.77 -7.05
C LEU A 89 16.98 9.27 -8.08
N ASN A 90 16.95 8.71 -9.29
CA ASN A 90 17.87 8.98 -10.42
C ASN A 90 19.34 8.88 -10.02
N GLN A 91 19.74 7.72 -9.52
CA GLN A 91 21.07 7.48 -8.96
C GLN A 91 21.53 6.03 -9.17
N VAL A 92 22.82 5.82 -8.95
CA VAL A 92 23.42 4.48 -8.80
C VAL A 92 24.19 4.39 -7.49
N THR A 93 24.15 3.21 -6.88
CA THR A 93 25.03 2.84 -5.77
C THR A 93 26.22 2.09 -6.31
N ILE A 94 27.42 2.50 -5.94
CA ILE A 94 28.68 1.90 -6.41
C ILE A 94 29.55 1.47 -5.26
N LYS A 95 30.43 0.49 -5.56
CA LYS A 95 31.56 0.13 -4.70
C LYS A 95 32.86 0.45 -5.43
N THR A 96 33.75 1.18 -4.79
CA THR A 96 35.09 1.48 -5.29
C THR A 96 36.02 1.95 -4.17
N THR A 97 37.32 1.63 -4.30
CA THR A 97 38.42 2.22 -3.52
C THR A 97 39.34 3.04 -4.44
N ASP A 98 39.00 3.16 -5.71
CA ASP A 98 39.77 3.87 -6.74
C ASP A 98 39.45 5.38 -6.66
N ALA A 99 40.36 6.13 -6.05
CA ALA A 99 40.22 7.60 -5.91
C ALA A 99 40.26 8.32 -7.27
N VAL A 100 40.96 7.77 -8.27
CA VAL A 100 41.02 8.36 -9.62
C VAL A 100 39.67 8.16 -10.31
N ALA A 101 39.07 6.99 -10.17
CA ALA A 101 37.72 6.73 -10.67
C ALA A 101 36.69 7.68 -10.04
N LEU A 102 36.72 7.89 -8.71
CA LEU A 102 35.84 8.84 -8.02
C LEU A 102 36.01 10.28 -8.51
N ALA A 103 37.25 10.74 -8.69
CA ALA A 103 37.53 12.06 -9.24
C ALA A 103 36.95 12.21 -10.66
N LYS A 104 37.10 11.19 -11.51
CA LYS A 104 36.55 11.16 -12.87
C LYS A 104 35.01 11.15 -12.86
N ILE A 105 34.38 10.38 -11.96
CA ILE A 105 32.92 10.34 -11.81
C ILE A 105 32.39 11.72 -11.41
N ASN A 106 33.02 12.39 -10.46
CA ASN A 106 32.65 13.72 -10.00
C ASN A 106 32.79 14.79 -11.11
N ALA A 107 33.69 14.59 -12.08
CA ALA A 107 33.89 15.47 -13.20
C ALA A 107 32.87 15.31 -14.34
N PHE A 108 32.05 14.24 -14.34
CA PHE A 108 31.05 14.07 -15.38
C PHE A 108 29.95 15.13 -15.30
N ALA A 109 29.70 15.81 -16.42
CA ALA A 109 28.71 16.90 -16.50
C ALA A 109 27.31 16.50 -16.08
N PHE A 110 26.93 15.22 -16.22
CA PHE A 110 25.62 14.67 -15.85
C PHE A 110 25.53 14.22 -14.39
N VAL A 111 26.63 14.18 -13.63
CA VAL A 111 26.61 13.86 -12.20
C VAL A 111 26.22 15.10 -11.42
N LYS A 112 25.24 14.96 -10.53
CA LYS A 112 24.77 15.99 -9.61
C LYS A 112 25.61 16.03 -8.34
N SER A 113 25.86 14.86 -7.75
CA SER A 113 26.64 14.70 -6.52
C SER A 113 27.11 13.27 -6.35
N THR A 114 28.18 13.10 -5.61
CA THR A 114 28.65 11.80 -5.11
C THR A 114 28.80 11.90 -3.58
N ALA A 115 28.24 10.95 -2.84
CA ALA A 115 28.30 10.90 -1.40
C ALA A 115 28.74 9.51 -0.95
N ALA A 116 29.68 9.45 0.00
CA ALA A 116 30.06 8.20 0.68
C ALA A 116 28.90 7.76 1.60
N VAL A 117 28.54 6.47 1.58
CA VAL A 117 27.40 5.92 2.32
C VAL A 117 27.83 4.92 3.37
N ALA A 118 28.81 4.07 3.06
CA ALA A 118 29.29 3.00 3.95
C ALA A 118 30.71 2.58 3.62
N ALA A 119 31.49 2.24 4.65
CA ALA A 119 32.59 1.31 4.51
C ALA A 119 32.08 -0.07 4.92
N ARG A 120 32.31 -1.14 4.12
CA ARG A 120 32.23 -2.47 4.67
C ARG A 120 33.46 -2.64 5.55
N LEU A 121 33.28 -2.62 6.86
CA LEU A 121 34.32 -3.07 7.78
C LEU A 121 34.47 -4.55 7.50
N GLY A 122 35.69 -5.01 7.14
CA GLY A 122 35.92 -6.42 6.87
C GLY A 122 35.51 -7.29 8.06
N ASP A 123 35.45 -8.63 7.89
CA ASP A 123 34.95 -9.65 8.85
C ASP A 123 35.62 -9.69 10.24
N ASN A 124 36.14 -8.62 10.73
CA ASN A 124 36.89 -8.49 11.98
C ASN A 124 35.99 -8.18 13.16
N GLY A 125 34.93 -8.98 13.39
CA GLY A 125 34.33 -9.10 14.70
C GLY A 125 33.52 -7.88 15.21
N LEU A 126 32.88 -7.14 14.34
CA LEU A 126 31.86 -6.18 14.77
C LEU A 126 30.65 -6.95 15.31
N PRO A 127 29.95 -6.43 16.32
CA PRO A 127 28.79 -7.09 16.88
C PRO A 127 27.76 -7.30 15.77
N ILE A 128 27.26 -8.54 15.67
CA ILE A 128 26.11 -8.89 14.84
C ILE A 128 25.01 -7.86 15.11
N ASN A 129 24.50 -7.24 14.06
CA ASN A 129 23.41 -6.29 14.19
C ASN A 129 22.19 -6.97 14.84
N LYS A 130 21.88 -6.60 16.08
CA LYS A 130 20.75 -7.14 16.83
C LYS A 130 19.39 -6.60 16.38
N LYS A 131 19.34 -5.73 15.38
CA LYS A 131 18.12 -5.11 14.84
C LYS A 131 17.09 -6.15 14.42
N LEU A 132 17.55 -7.27 13.86
CA LEU A 132 16.71 -8.36 13.40
C LEU A 132 16.67 -9.55 14.38
N ASP A 133 17.38 -9.44 15.52
CA ASP A 133 17.42 -10.48 16.55
C ASP A 133 16.05 -10.55 17.25
N THR A 134 15.24 -11.51 16.87
CA THR A 134 13.95 -11.77 17.50
C THR A 134 14.11 -12.86 18.54
N ALA A 135 13.76 -12.54 19.80
CA ALA A 135 13.69 -13.54 20.84
C ALA A 135 12.60 -14.57 20.48
N ILE A 136 13.01 -15.77 20.10
CA ILE A 136 12.11 -16.91 19.96
C ILE A 136 11.78 -17.39 21.35
N GLU A 137 10.50 -17.30 21.75
CA GLU A 137 10.03 -17.96 22.97
C GLU A 137 9.96 -19.46 22.72
N GLU A 138 10.47 -20.25 23.69
CA GLU A 138 10.59 -21.70 23.69
C GLU A 138 9.50 -22.44 22.89
N PRO A 139 9.85 -23.52 22.17
CA PRO A 139 8.88 -24.33 21.45
C PRO A 139 7.83 -24.82 22.43
N ILE A 140 6.58 -24.61 22.06
CA ILE A 140 5.45 -25.06 22.87
C ILE A 140 5.44 -26.59 22.80
N ASN A 141 5.88 -27.25 23.87
CA ASN A 141 5.99 -28.71 23.99
C ASN A 141 4.64 -29.49 23.90
N ASP A 142 3.58 -28.84 23.46
CA ASP A 142 2.21 -29.37 23.50
C ASP A 142 1.67 -29.84 22.14
N ILE A 143 2.58 -30.20 21.19
CA ILE A 143 2.17 -30.80 19.92
C ILE A 143 1.71 -32.24 20.07
N THR A 144 1.91 -32.86 21.24
CA THR A 144 1.56 -34.29 21.52
C THR A 144 0.07 -34.54 21.80
N ASN A 145 -0.71 -33.51 22.10
CA ASN A 145 -2.15 -33.67 22.33
C ASN A 145 -2.99 -33.44 21.07
N LYS A 146 -2.84 -34.32 20.06
CA LYS A 146 -3.77 -34.41 18.92
C LYS A 146 -5.22 -34.82 19.32
N THR A 147 -5.48 -35.12 20.58
CA THR A 147 -6.73 -35.73 21.00
C THR A 147 -7.80 -34.80 21.54
N ASN A 148 -7.53 -33.48 21.67
CA ASN A 148 -8.53 -32.51 22.15
C ASN A 148 -8.77 -31.34 21.21
N LEU A 149 -8.66 -31.56 19.91
CA LEU A 149 -9.25 -30.65 18.92
C LEU A 149 -10.77 -30.87 18.98
N VAL A 150 -11.46 -30.10 19.79
CA VAL A 150 -12.92 -30.06 19.78
C VAL A 150 -13.35 -29.77 18.33
N SER A 151 -13.95 -30.79 17.73
CA SER A 151 -14.66 -30.63 16.46
C SER A 151 -15.78 -29.62 16.70
N SER A 152 -15.47 -28.34 16.43
CA SER A 152 -16.51 -27.33 16.34
C SER A 152 -17.22 -27.56 15.00
N THR A 153 -18.51 -27.75 15.06
CA THR A 153 -19.41 -27.90 13.91
C THR A 153 -19.48 -26.64 13.04
N ASN A 154 -18.71 -25.61 13.36
CA ASN A 154 -18.46 -24.40 12.56
C ASN A 154 -17.03 -24.44 12.03
N GLY A 155 -16.89 -24.87 10.85
CA GLY A 155 -15.79 -25.27 9.94
C GLY A 155 -14.37 -24.73 10.09
N ASP A 156 -14.03 -23.64 10.80
CA ASP A 156 -12.77 -22.95 10.52
C ASP A 156 -11.78 -22.70 11.68
N VAL A 157 -12.20 -22.79 12.93
CA VAL A 157 -11.28 -22.56 14.07
C VAL A 157 -10.16 -23.62 14.13
N ALA A 158 -10.44 -24.82 13.65
CA ALA A 158 -9.47 -25.91 13.57
C ALA A 158 -8.44 -25.71 12.43
N ALA A 159 -8.74 -24.88 11.40
CA ALA A 159 -7.91 -24.73 10.23
C ALA A 159 -6.66 -23.86 10.47
N TYR A 160 -6.74 -22.82 11.29
CA TYR A 160 -5.62 -21.88 11.53
C TYR A 160 -4.59 -22.40 12.53
N GLY A 161 -4.93 -23.42 13.31
CA GLY A 161 -4.04 -23.95 14.33
C GLY A 161 -3.62 -22.87 15.34
N ARG A 162 -2.32 -22.75 15.56
CA ARG A 162 -1.74 -21.78 16.52
C ARG A 162 -1.96 -20.33 16.11
N ALA A 163 -2.08 -20.03 14.82
CA ALA A 163 -2.28 -18.67 14.31
C ALA A 163 -3.72 -18.14 14.49
N SER A 164 -4.63 -18.96 15.04
CA SER A 164 -6.05 -18.58 15.17
C SER A 164 -6.27 -17.23 15.86
N GLY A 165 -5.54 -16.94 16.95
CA GLY A 165 -5.69 -15.69 17.70
C GLY A 165 -5.35 -14.44 16.88
N GLN A 166 -4.26 -14.49 16.11
CA GLN A 166 -3.81 -13.35 15.30
C GLN A 166 -4.69 -13.07 14.08
N ILE A 167 -5.46 -14.04 13.60
CA ILE A 167 -6.44 -13.86 12.51
C ILE A 167 -7.78 -13.38 13.10
N LYS A 168 -8.24 -13.99 14.19
CA LYS A 168 -9.53 -13.67 14.83
C LYS A 168 -9.57 -12.28 15.45
N LEU A 169 -8.45 -11.77 15.96
CA LEU A 169 -8.37 -10.41 16.49
C LEU A 169 -8.93 -9.40 15.49
N HIS A 170 -8.71 -9.65 14.20
CA HIS A 170 -9.12 -8.79 13.09
C HIS A 170 -10.41 -9.26 12.39
N GLN A 171 -11.08 -10.31 12.87
CA GLN A 171 -12.14 -11.01 12.13
C GLN A 171 -11.69 -11.39 10.70
N GLY A 172 -10.42 -11.81 10.54
CA GLY A 172 -9.83 -12.17 9.25
C GLY A 172 -10.40 -13.45 8.66
N GLU A 173 -10.90 -14.35 9.51
CA GLU A 173 -11.63 -15.56 9.10
C GLU A 173 -12.80 -15.24 8.17
N PHE A 174 -13.48 -14.12 8.40
CA PHE A 174 -14.56 -13.65 7.54
C PHE A 174 -14.14 -13.56 6.06
N LEU A 175 -12.95 -13.00 5.77
CA LEU A 175 -12.46 -12.91 4.40
C LEU A 175 -12.18 -14.30 3.80
N HIS A 176 -11.57 -15.18 4.58
CA HIS A 176 -11.23 -16.53 4.14
C HIS A 176 -12.45 -17.40 3.88
N GLU A 177 -13.49 -17.27 4.70
CA GLU A 177 -14.80 -17.92 4.52
C GLU A 177 -15.49 -17.49 3.23
N HIS A 178 -15.30 -16.24 2.82
CA HIS A 178 -15.79 -15.68 1.55
C HIS A 178 -14.86 -15.96 0.35
N GLY A 179 -13.82 -16.80 0.54
CA GLY A 179 -12.90 -17.20 -0.53
C GLY A 179 -11.76 -16.22 -0.81
N PHE A 180 -11.63 -15.12 -0.04
CA PHE A 180 -10.56 -14.15 -0.19
C PHE A 180 -9.35 -14.56 0.64
N LYS A 181 -8.41 -15.30 0.02
CA LYS A 181 -7.18 -15.85 0.63
C LYS A 181 -5.90 -15.31 -0.02
N GLY A 182 -6.01 -14.23 -0.80
CA GLY A 182 -4.91 -13.58 -1.51
C GLY A 182 -4.70 -14.08 -2.95
N GLU A 183 -5.55 -14.96 -3.48
CA GLU A 183 -5.40 -15.51 -4.82
C GLU A 183 -5.43 -14.41 -5.90
N GLY A 184 -4.43 -14.40 -6.80
CA GLY A 184 -4.26 -13.38 -7.83
C GLY A 184 -3.64 -12.06 -7.35
N MET A 185 -3.41 -11.91 -6.03
CA MET A 185 -2.72 -10.75 -5.43
C MET A 185 -1.23 -11.03 -5.27
N GLN A 186 -0.43 -9.98 -5.26
CA GLN A 186 1.02 -10.05 -5.12
C GLN A 186 1.50 -9.24 -3.91
N ILE A 187 2.32 -9.88 -3.07
CA ILE A 187 2.94 -9.26 -1.90
C ILE A 187 4.45 -9.30 -2.07
N SER A 188 5.15 -8.17 -1.87
CA SER A 188 6.59 -8.19 -1.68
C SER A 188 6.94 -8.15 -0.20
N VAL A 189 7.90 -8.98 0.21
CA VAL A 189 8.51 -8.96 1.53
C VAL A 189 9.93 -8.44 1.35
N LEU A 190 10.25 -7.29 1.98
CA LEU A 190 11.55 -6.65 1.95
C LEU A 190 12.16 -6.77 3.34
N ASP A 191 13.29 -7.49 3.45
CA ASP A 191 13.81 -7.93 4.75
C ASP A 191 15.31 -8.29 4.71
N GLY A 192 15.86 -8.81 5.80
CA GLY A 192 17.27 -9.18 5.95
C GLY A 192 17.69 -10.50 5.29
N GLY A 193 16.74 -11.41 5.07
CA GLY A 193 17.01 -12.73 4.50
C GLY A 193 15.83 -13.68 4.69
N PHE A 194 15.85 -14.79 3.96
CA PHE A 194 14.77 -15.78 3.97
C PHE A 194 15.33 -17.19 4.20
N PHE A 195 16.18 -17.34 5.19
CA PHE A 195 16.87 -18.59 5.49
C PHE A 195 15.93 -19.79 5.52
N ARG A 196 16.25 -20.81 4.71
CA ARG A 196 15.53 -22.08 4.58
C ARG A 196 14.08 -22.01 4.06
N TYR A 197 13.64 -20.91 3.46
CA TYR A 197 12.28 -20.86 2.87
C TYR A 197 12.07 -21.92 1.78
N LEU A 198 13.14 -22.37 1.15
CA LEU A 198 13.11 -23.42 0.13
C LEU A 198 12.93 -24.84 0.70
N THR A 199 13.13 -25.05 2.01
CA THR A 199 13.18 -26.39 2.61
C THR A 199 12.21 -26.61 3.77
N LEU A 200 11.79 -25.53 4.46
CA LEU A 200 10.90 -25.65 5.62
C LEU A 200 9.48 -26.09 5.22
N PRO A 201 8.84 -27.00 5.99
CA PRO A 201 7.51 -27.53 5.67
C PRO A 201 6.40 -26.48 5.67
N THR A 202 6.56 -25.38 6.41
CA THR A 202 5.67 -24.23 6.41
C THR A 202 5.37 -23.71 5.01
N PHE A 203 6.33 -23.81 4.08
CA PHE A 203 6.27 -23.31 2.72
C PHE A 203 6.05 -24.39 1.66
N ASP A 204 5.72 -25.63 2.02
CA ASP A 204 5.44 -26.71 1.07
C ASP A 204 4.35 -26.30 0.06
N SER A 205 3.24 -25.74 0.57
CA SER A 205 2.15 -25.24 -0.27
C SER A 205 2.60 -24.10 -1.20
N VAL A 206 3.43 -23.18 -0.70
CA VAL A 206 3.98 -22.05 -1.47
C VAL A 206 4.84 -22.56 -2.63
N ARG A 207 5.69 -23.56 -2.38
CA ARG A 207 6.52 -24.18 -3.41
C ARG A 207 5.71 -24.99 -4.42
N ALA A 208 4.80 -25.84 -3.93
CA ALA A 208 3.95 -26.67 -4.77
C ALA A 208 3.06 -25.86 -5.74
N ASN A 209 2.65 -24.65 -5.33
CA ASN A 209 1.80 -23.77 -6.13
C ASN A 209 2.59 -22.68 -6.86
N ASN A 210 3.94 -22.71 -6.85
CA ASN A 210 4.82 -21.71 -7.48
C ASN A 210 4.46 -20.27 -7.07
N GLN A 211 4.17 -20.03 -5.79
CA GLN A 211 3.73 -18.73 -5.28
C GLN A 211 4.89 -17.73 -5.14
N ILE A 212 6.16 -18.17 -5.10
CA ILE A 212 7.32 -17.27 -5.17
C ILE A 212 7.56 -16.93 -6.65
N ILE A 213 7.26 -15.70 -7.04
CA ILE A 213 7.29 -15.27 -8.45
C ILE A 213 8.53 -14.45 -8.79
N ASN A 214 9.21 -13.90 -7.81
CA ASN A 214 10.45 -13.17 -7.99
C ASN A 214 11.29 -13.17 -6.70
N VAL A 215 12.59 -13.20 -6.84
CA VAL A 215 13.56 -13.04 -5.74
C VAL A 215 14.71 -12.14 -6.19
N TRP A 216 15.29 -11.36 -5.26
CA TRP A 216 16.48 -10.60 -5.51
C TRP A 216 17.19 -10.19 -4.22
N ASP A 217 18.51 -10.38 -4.19
CA ASP A 217 19.39 -9.91 -3.13
C ASP A 217 20.08 -8.61 -3.57
N PHE A 218 19.69 -7.48 -2.96
CA PHE A 218 20.30 -6.17 -3.23
C PHE A 218 21.63 -5.98 -2.50
N VAL A 219 21.93 -6.81 -1.52
CA VAL A 219 23.20 -6.75 -0.76
C VAL A 219 24.30 -7.48 -1.53
N ALA A 220 24.05 -8.74 -1.94
CA ALA A 220 24.98 -9.55 -2.70
C ALA A 220 24.85 -9.37 -4.22
N ASN A 221 23.78 -8.69 -4.68
CA ASN A 221 23.49 -8.43 -6.09
C ASN A 221 23.33 -9.73 -6.92
N ASN A 222 22.48 -10.64 -6.45
CA ASN A 222 22.22 -11.93 -7.08
C ASN A 222 20.75 -12.39 -6.88
N ASN A 223 20.41 -13.59 -7.34
CA ASN A 223 19.06 -14.17 -7.26
C ASN A 223 18.88 -15.14 -6.07
N SER A 224 19.76 -15.15 -5.07
CA SER A 224 19.61 -15.95 -3.85
C SER A 224 19.22 -15.05 -2.69
N VAL A 225 18.17 -15.45 -1.97
CA VAL A 225 17.73 -14.82 -0.72
C VAL A 225 17.60 -15.83 0.41
N ASP A 226 17.97 -17.10 0.14
CA ASP A 226 18.06 -18.20 1.12
C ASP A 226 19.43 -18.15 1.83
N GLU A 227 19.71 -17.01 2.43
CA GLU A 227 21.01 -16.69 3.02
C GLU A 227 20.83 -15.99 4.36
N ASP A 228 21.81 -16.17 5.24
CA ASP A 228 22.18 -15.45 6.44
C ASP A 228 21.10 -15.31 7.52
N ASP A 229 19.99 -14.62 7.29
CA ASP A 229 19.04 -14.25 8.31
C ASP A 229 17.67 -14.92 8.12
N ALA A 230 17.06 -15.31 9.23
CA ALA A 230 15.75 -15.95 9.23
C ALA A 230 14.59 -14.97 9.41
N HIS A 231 14.85 -13.69 9.68
CA HIS A 231 13.81 -12.73 10.04
C HIS A 231 12.76 -12.56 8.94
N GLY A 232 13.18 -12.36 7.69
CA GLY A 232 12.24 -12.27 6.56
C GLY A 232 11.47 -13.56 6.31
N MET A 233 12.08 -14.73 6.55
CA MET A 233 11.36 -16.02 6.51
C MET A 233 10.32 -16.10 7.62
N ASN A 234 10.60 -15.63 8.82
CA ASN A 234 9.64 -15.55 9.92
C ASN A 234 8.48 -14.62 9.55
N CYS A 235 8.76 -13.45 9.00
CA CYS A 235 7.76 -12.51 8.50
C CYS A 235 6.89 -13.13 7.38
N LEU A 236 7.51 -13.76 6.39
CA LEU A 236 6.81 -14.47 5.32
C LEU A 236 5.87 -15.56 5.86
N SER A 237 6.29 -16.27 6.91
CA SER A 237 5.49 -17.36 7.48
C SER A 237 4.15 -16.90 8.04
N THR A 238 4.05 -15.68 8.58
CA THR A 238 2.79 -15.13 9.12
C THR A 238 1.75 -14.90 8.03
N ILE A 239 2.19 -14.74 6.78
CA ILE A 239 1.31 -14.50 5.61
C ILE A 239 1.06 -15.80 4.85
N ALA A 240 2.13 -16.53 4.56
CA ALA A 240 2.19 -17.56 3.53
C ALA A 240 2.05 -18.99 4.05
N ALA A 241 2.18 -19.24 5.36
CA ALA A 241 2.04 -20.57 5.94
C ALA A 241 0.70 -21.19 5.53
N ASN A 242 0.71 -22.49 5.17
CA ASN A 242 -0.51 -23.20 4.80
C ASN A 242 -0.43 -24.65 5.26
N MET A 243 -0.46 -24.85 6.57
CA MET A 243 -0.49 -26.13 7.27
C MET A 243 -1.81 -26.25 8.04
N PRO A 244 -2.92 -26.68 7.41
CA PRO A 244 -4.24 -26.72 8.03
C PRO A 244 -4.25 -27.48 9.37
N GLY A 245 -4.84 -26.87 10.41
CA GLY A 245 -4.86 -27.42 11.77
C GLY A 245 -3.57 -27.18 12.57
N VAL A 246 -2.49 -26.71 11.95
CA VAL A 246 -1.19 -26.45 12.60
C VAL A 246 -0.83 -24.98 12.56
N PHE A 247 -0.70 -24.41 11.36
CA PHE A 247 -0.36 -23.02 11.13
C PHE A 247 -0.81 -22.57 9.73
N VAL A 248 -1.79 -21.67 9.67
CA VAL A 248 -2.22 -21.02 8.43
C VAL A 248 -2.02 -19.53 8.56
N GLY A 249 -1.35 -18.93 7.61
CA GLY A 249 -1.07 -17.50 7.53
C GLY A 249 -2.26 -16.69 7.03
N THR A 250 -2.07 -15.38 6.94
CA THR A 250 -3.14 -14.41 6.69
C THR A 250 -3.50 -14.24 5.21
N ALA A 251 -2.62 -14.66 4.26
CA ALA A 251 -2.91 -14.69 2.82
C ALA A 251 -2.23 -15.89 2.15
N PRO A 252 -2.62 -17.14 2.50
CA PRO A 252 -1.89 -18.35 2.12
C PRO A 252 -1.94 -18.67 0.62
N LYS A 253 -2.73 -17.96 -0.17
CA LYS A 253 -2.83 -18.12 -1.64
C LYS A 253 -2.29 -16.93 -2.43
N ALA A 254 -1.70 -15.94 -1.78
CA ALA A 254 -1.03 -14.83 -2.48
C ALA A 254 0.24 -15.30 -3.19
N SER A 255 0.68 -14.54 -4.18
CA SER A 255 2.01 -14.70 -4.79
C SER A 255 2.99 -13.76 -4.11
N PHE A 256 4.27 -14.17 -4.01
CA PHE A 256 5.27 -13.45 -3.23
C PHE A 256 6.49 -13.07 -4.07
N CYS A 257 6.97 -11.84 -3.83
CA CYS A 257 8.30 -11.39 -4.24
C CYS A 257 9.16 -11.23 -2.97
N LEU A 258 10.34 -11.85 -2.93
CA LEU A 258 11.22 -11.83 -1.77
C LEU A 258 12.48 -11.01 -2.08
N TYR A 259 12.72 -9.95 -1.31
CA TYR A 259 13.84 -9.05 -1.53
C TYR A 259 14.67 -8.89 -0.26
N ARG A 260 15.94 -9.27 -0.36
CA ARG A 260 16.91 -8.97 0.69
C ARG A 260 17.47 -7.59 0.49
N THR A 261 17.21 -6.69 1.44
CA THR A 261 17.63 -5.28 1.40
C THR A 261 18.63 -4.91 2.47
N GLU A 262 18.74 -5.74 3.54
CA GLU A 262 19.58 -5.52 4.71
C GLU A 262 20.86 -6.32 4.67
N ASP A 263 21.99 -5.67 4.92
CA ASP A 263 23.27 -6.31 5.24
C ASP A 263 23.33 -6.50 6.75
N VAL A 264 22.92 -7.68 7.23
CA VAL A 264 22.81 -7.96 8.68
C VAL A 264 24.14 -7.86 9.44
N ALA A 265 25.26 -7.74 8.73
CA ALA A 265 26.59 -7.51 9.31
C ALA A 265 26.88 -6.02 9.58
N THR A 266 26.07 -5.09 9.06
CA THR A 266 26.28 -3.64 9.20
C THR A 266 24.94 -2.90 9.27
N GLU A 267 24.93 -1.73 9.88
CA GLU A 267 23.78 -0.80 9.88
C GLU A 267 24.22 0.52 9.25
N THR A 268 23.93 0.69 7.97
CA THR A 268 24.39 1.86 7.21
C THR A 268 23.30 2.38 6.27
N ASN A 269 23.34 3.67 5.90
CA ASN A 269 22.33 4.26 5.01
C ASN A 269 22.22 3.57 3.63
N ILE A 270 23.12 2.68 3.27
CA ILE A 270 23.01 1.91 2.01
C ILE A 270 21.74 1.05 1.99
N GLU A 271 21.28 0.59 3.15
CA GLU A 271 20.10 -0.24 3.30
C GLU A 271 18.84 0.51 2.90
N GLU A 272 18.74 1.79 3.22
CA GLU A 272 17.63 2.63 2.72
C GLU A 272 17.59 2.73 1.19
N HIS A 273 18.77 2.74 0.54
CA HIS A 273 18.86 2.74 -0.92
C HIS A 273 18.55 1.37 -1.53
N ASN A 274 18.92 0.28 -0.85
CA ASN A 274 18.51 -1.07 -1.23
C ASN A 274 16.99 -1.24 -1.10
N LEU A 275 16.40 -0.74 -0.01
CA LEU A 275 14.96 -0.73 0.21
C LEU A 275 14.22 0.03 -0.89
N ALA A 276 14.71 1.23 -1.27
CA ALA A 276 14.17 2.00 -2.38
C ALA A 276 14.22 1.21 -3.71
N ALA A 277 15.35 0.55 -4.00
CA ALA A 277 15.48 -0.30 -5.18
C ALA A 277 14.55 -1.53 -5.12
N GLY A 278 14.31 -2.08 -3.93
CA GLY A 278 13.34 -3.15 -3.68
C GLY A 278 11.90 -2.72 -3.98
N PHE A 279 11.47 -1.55 -3.52
CA PHE A 279 10.17 -0.97 -3.88
C PHE A 279 10.03 -0.74 -5.39
N GLU A 280 11.07 -0.22 -6.04
CA GLU A 280 11.08 0.00 -7.49
C GLU A 280 10.95 -1.29 -8.30
N LYS A 281 11.61 -2.36 -7.85
CA LYS A 281 11.50 -3.69 -8.46
C LYS A 281 10.08 -4.25 -8.27
N ALA A 282 9.52 -4.14 -7.05
CA ALA A 282 8.14 -4.51 -6.76
C ALA A 282 7.13 -3.75 -7.65
N ASP A 283 7.31 -2.43 -7.81
CA ASP A 283 6.50 -1.60 -8.69
C ASP A 283 6.55 -2.08 -10.14
N SER A 284 7.78 -2.34 -10.65
CA SER A 284 7.98 -2.75 -12.04
C SER A 284 7.35 -4.11 -12.36
N ILE A 285 7.27 -5.02 -11.38
CA ILE A 285 6.61 -6.33 -11.49
C ILE A 285 5.09 -6.20 -11.39
N GLY A 286 4.59 -5.21 -10.65
CA GLY A 286 3.16 -4.98 -10.45
C GLY A 286 2.63 -5.51 -9.12
N VAL A 287 3.47 -5.57 -8.09
CA VAL A 287 3.10 -5.94 -6.71
C VAL A 287 2.03 -5.01 -6.16
N ASP A 288 1.08 -5.54 -5.40
CA ASP A 288 -0.02 -4.78 -4.80
C ASP A 288 0.34 -4.26 -3.40
N VAL A 289 0.87 -5.12 -2.54
CA VAL A 289 1.21 -4.80 -1.14
C VAL A 289 2.69 -5.06 -0.90
N CYS A 290 3.38 -4.10 -0.27
CA CYS A 290 4.77 -4.25 0.14
C CYS A 290 4.83 -4.30 1.67
N THR A 291 5.30 -5.39 2.26
CA THR A 291 5.50 -5.48 3.71
C THR A 291 6.97 -5.29 4.04
N VAL A 292 7.25 -4.36 4.98
CA VAL A 292 8.58 -3.96 5.41
C VAL A 292 8.64 -4.03 6.92
N SER A 293 9.36 -5.03 7.42
CA SER A 293 9.51 -5.27 8.86
C SER A 293 10.82 -4.67 9.41
N LEU A 294 11.22 -3.53 8.88
CA LEU A 294 12.49 -2.86 9.11
C LEU A 294 12.25 -1.44 9.64
N GLY A 295 13.30 -0.85 10.23
CA GLY A 295 13.23 0.52 10.70
C GLY A 295 14.61 1.13 10.95
N TYR A 296 14.83 2.36 10.48
CA TYR A 296 16.11 3.06 10.54
C TYR A 296 16.04 4.23 11.50
N THR A 297 16.93 4.27 12.47
CA THR A 297 17.10 5.36 13.44
C THR A 297 18.55 5.63 13.76
N ARG A 298 19.34 4.57 13.99
CA ARG A 298 20.76 4.62 14.36
C ARG A 298 21.55 3.76 13.41
N PHE A 299 22.72 4.24 13.04
CA PHE A 299 23.63 3.62 12.12
C PHE A 299 24.99 3.41 12.80
N ASP A 300 25.84 2.54 12.22
CA ASP A 300 27.21 2.29 12.69
C ASP A 300 28.04 3.57 12.74
N TYR A 301 27.74 4.51 11.84
CA TYR A 301 28.33 5.85 11.83
C TYR A 301 27.38 6.86 12.46
N SER A 302 27.74 7.38 13.62
CA SER A 302 26.88 8.27 14.42
C SER A 302 26.46 9.56 13.68
N ASN A 303 27.24 10.02 12.69
CA ASN A 303 26.90 11.16 11.84
C ASN A 303 25.80 10.84 10.81
N GLN A 304 25.40 9.59 10.67
CA GLN A 304 24.26 9.13 9.84
C GLN A 304 22.99 8.98 10.68
N ASN A 305 23.07 9.01 12.02
CA ASN A 305 21.93 8.80 12.88
C ASN A 305 20.84 9.84 12.67
N TYR A 306 19.61 9.36 12.68
CA TYR A 306 18.44 10.22 12.72
C TYR A 306 18.15 10.70 14.14
N THR A 307 17.54 11.85 14.22
CA THR A 307 16.88 12.39 15.41
C THR A 307 15.38 12.31 15.25
N TYR A 308 14.60 12.49 16.30
CA TYR A 308 13.14 12.49 16.18
C TYR A 308 12.62 13.51 15.17
N THR A 309 13.28 14.67 15.03
CA THR A 309 12.89 15.70 14.05
C THR A 309 13.01 15.23 12.59
N ASN A 310 13.74 14.16 12.33
CA ASN A 310 13.88 13.59 11.00
C ASN A 310 12.77 12.56 10.67
N MET A 311 11.94 12.22 11.67
CA MET A 311 10.79 11.32 11.49
C MET A 311 9.58 12.13 11.01
N ASP A 312 9.72 12.82 9.87
CA ASP A 312 8.76 13.77 9.28
C ASP A 312 8.18 13.29 7.95
N GLY A 313 8.39 12.02 7.60
CA GLY A 313 7.97 11.41 6.34
C GLY A 313 8.74 11.86 5.11
N ASN A 314 9.56 12.90 5.20
CA ASN A 314 10.16 13.58 4.05
C ASN A 314 11.69 13.67 4.10
N THR A 315 12.31 13.36 5.23
CA THR A 315 13.76 13.48 5.43
C THR A 315 14.50 12.21 5.05
N SER A 316 14.05 11.05 5.51
CA SER A 316 14.75 9.79 5.24
C SER A 316 14.52 9.30 3.81
N MET A 317 15.52 8.64 3.26
CA MET A 317 15.44 8.11 1.91
C MET A 317 14.41 6.96 1.80
N SER A 318 14.30 6.17 2.85
CA SER A 318 13.34 5.07 2.94
C SER A 318 11.89 5.56 3.00
N ALA A 319 11.58 6.64 3.75
CA ALA A 319 10.25 7.23 3.79
C ALA A 319 9.86 7.84 2.42
N ILE A 320 10.76 8.62 1.81
CA ILE A 320 10.53 9.17 0.47
C ILE A 320 10.22 8.06 -0.54
N ALA A 321 10.98 6.96 -0.52
CA ALA A 321 10.76 5.82 -1.42
C ALA A 321 9.42 5.12 -1.15
N ALA A 322 9.01 4.99 0.11
CA ALA A 322 7.73 4.39 0.49
C ALA A 322 6.54 5.24 -0.01
N ASP A 323 6.61 6.57 0.09
CA ASP A 323 5.57 7.46 -0.44
C ASP A 323 5.52 7.45 -1.98
N ILE A 324 6.68 7.35 -2.65
CA ILE A 324 6.69 7.13 -4.10
C ILE A 324 6.03 5.79 -4.43
N ALA A 325 6.33 4.71 -3.71
CA ALA A 325 5.69 3.40 -3.90
C ALA A 325 4.16 3.50 -3.77
N ALA A 326 3.67 4.22 -2.76
CA ALA A 326 2.25 4.48 -2.59
C ALA A 326 1.65 5.29 -3.75
N SER A 327 2.35 6.32 -4.23
CA SER A 327 1.92 7.13 -5.38
C SER A 327 1.83 6.33 -6.68
N LYS A 328 2.62 5.25 -6.80
CA LYS A 328 2.58 4.30 -7.91
C LYS A 328 1.47 3.24 -7.76
N GLY A 329 0.66 3.30 -6.71
CA GLY A 329 -0.52 2.48 -6.47
C GLY A 329 -0.25 1.17 -5.72
N MET A 330 0.93 0.99 -5.13
CA MET A 330 1.21 -0.06 -4.15
C MET A 330 0.75 0.40 -2.76
N LEU A 331 0.54 -0.54 -1.84
CA LEU A 331 0.31 -0.22 -0.43
C LEU A 331 1.50 -0.69 0.42
N PRO A 332 2.40 0.22 0.82
CA PRO A 332 3.43 -0.09 1.79
C PRO A 332 2.81 -0.29 3.17
N VAL A 333 3.11 -1.42 3.80
CA VAL A 333 2.74 -1.79 5.18
C VAL A 333 4.04 -1.95 5.96
N ILE A 334 4.26 -1.10 6.96
CA ILE A 334 5.57 -0.87 7.54
C ILE A 334 5.53 -0.99 9.07
N ALA A 335 6.54 -1.61 9.67
CA ALA A 335 6.67 -1.74 11.11
C ALA A 335 6.88 -0.37 11.77
N CYS A 336 6.25 -0.15 12.92
CA CYS A 336 6.41 1.08 13.70
C CYS A 336 7.78 1.16 14.40
N GLY A 337 8.42 0.02 14.66
CA GLY A 337 9.65 -0.12 15.44
C GLY A 337 9.41 -0.80 16.80
N ASN A 338 10.49 -1.21 17.46
CA ASN A 338 10.46 -1.96 18.72
C ASN A 338 11.10 -1.20 19.90
N GLU A 339 11.20 0.11 19.81
CA GLU A 339 11.88 0.97 20.77
C GLU A 339 10.95 1.63 21.79
N GLY A 340 9.67 1.22 21.86
CA GLY A 340 8.67 1.87 22.72
C GLY A 340 8.99 1.90 24.23
N ASN A 341 9.86 1.01 24.70
CA ASN A 341 10.37 0.96 26.08
C ASN A 341 11.84 1.39 26.20
N THR A 342 12.42 2.00 25.16
CA THR A 342 13.78 2.55 25.14
C THR A 342 13.77 4.09 25.18
N SER A 343 14.95 4.71 25.18
CA SER A 343 15.07 6.16 25.13
C SER A 343 14.61 6.78 23.81
N TRP A 344 14.63 6.04 22.69
CA TRP A 344 14.11 6.49 21.40
C TRP A 344 12.59 6.56 21.40
N ARG A 345 11.90 5.50 21.75
CA ARG A 345 10.46 5.27 21.88
C ARG A 345 9.56 5.58 20.67
N TYR A 346 9.97 6.40 19.74
CA TYR A 346 9.17 6.88 18.63
C TYR A 346 9.19 5.94 17.42
N VAL A 347 8.29 6.19 16.47
CA VAL A 347 8.29 5.55 15.16
C VAL A 347 9.66 5.67 14.51
N SER A 348 10.10 4.62 13.82
CA SER A 348 11.31 4.60 12.99
C SER A 348 10.95 4.78 11.52
N SER A 349 11.87 5.34 10.74
CA SER A 349 11.71 5.40 9.28
C SER A 349 11.88 4.00 8.65
N PRO A 350 11.07 3.63 7.63
CA PRO A 350 10.10 4.44 6.88
C PRO A 350 8.67 4.44 7.44
N GLY A 351 8.45 4.03 8.69
CA GLY A 351 7.13 4.05 9.33
C GLY A 351 6.55 5.45 9.51
N ASP A 352 7.38 6.50 9.47
CA ASP A 352 6.97 7.91 9.51
C ASP A 352 6.41 8.43 8.18
N ALA A 353 6.59 7.74 7.05
CA ALA A 353 6.14 8.15 5.73
C ALA A 353 4.62 8.45 5.68
N ASP A 354 4.20 9.36 4.77
CA ASP A 354 2.85 9.94 4.75
C ASP A 354 1.76 8.97 4.29
N SER A 355 2.05 8.21 3.24
CA SER A 355 1.07 7.43 2.49
C SER A 355 1.18 5.92 2.75
N VAL A 356 1.61 5.53 3.94
CA VAL A 356 1.87 4.14 4.32
C VAL A 356 0.97 3.67 5.47
N MET A 357 0.80 2.36 5.59
CA MET A 357 0.17 1.72 6.74
C MET A 357 1.24 1.35 7.77
N THR A 358 1.47 2.21 8.75
CA THR A 358 2.42 1.93 9.83
C THR A 358 1.76 1.09 10.92
N VAL A 359 2.40 0.00 11.36
CA VAL A 359 1.79 -1.02 12.20
C VAL A 359 2.48 -1.12 13.55
N GLY A 360 1.72 -0.89 14.62
CA GLY A 360 2.10 -1.15 16.00
C GLY A 360 1.79 -2.59 16.44
N ALA A 361 2.38 -3.02 17.56
CA ALA A 361 2.21 -4.37 18.10
C ALA A 361 1.24 -4.40 19.28
N VAL A 362 0.29 -5.35 19.21
CA VAL A 362 -0.60 -5.76 20.32
C VAL A 362 -0.53 -7.28 20.52
N ASP A 363 -1.09 -7.79 21.62
CA ASP A 363 -1.37 -9.21 21.79
C ASP A 363 -2.68 -9.63 21.09
N THR A 364 -3.05 -10.91 21.18
CA THR A 364 -4.30 -11.45 20.59
C THR A 364 -5.58 -10.96 21.30
N LEU A 365 -5.48 -10.18 22.36
CA LEU A 365 -6.60 -9.53 23.06
C LEU A 365 -6.67 -8.03 22.75
N GLY A 366 -5.70 -7.49 21.97
CA GLY A 366 -5.61 -6.07 21.62
C GLY A 366 -4.87 -5.22 22.65
N ASN A 367 -4.19 -5.80 23.65
CA ASN A 367 -3.37 -5.07 24.60
C ASN A 367 -2.03 -4.67 23.95
N VAL A 368 -1.62 -3.42 24.14
CA VAL A 368 -0.41 -2.85 23.54
C VAL A 368 0.85 -3.52 24.09
N ALA A 369 1.74 -3.94 23.20
CA ALA A 369 3.07 -4.40 23.57
C ALA A 369 3.94 -3.24 24.08
N SER A 370 4.66 -3.42 25.19
CA SER A 370 5.49 -2.38 25.79
C SER A 370 6.60 -1.90 24.88
N PHE A 371 7.15 -2.81 24.06
CA PHE A 371 8.22 -2.52 23.10
C PHE A 371 7.73 -1.78 21.86
N SER A 372 6.43 -1.85 21.51
CA SER A 372 5.92 -1.19 20.30
C SER A 372 6.21 0.30 20.33
N SER A 373 6.97 0.78 19.36
CA SER A 373 7.23 2.21 19.14
C SER A 373 5.92 2.95 18.89
N TYR A 374 5.91 4.25 19.10
CA TYR A 374 4.69 5.03 19.02
C TYR A 374 4.92 6.44 18.44
N GLY A 375 3.82 7.08 18.08
CA GLY A 375 3.79 8.41 17.51
C GLY A 375 3.77 9.56 18.53
N PRO A 376 3.41 10.71 18.03
CA PRO A 376 3.20 11.02 16.61
C PRO A 376 4.51 10.98 15.82
N SER A 377 4.46 11.12 14.48
CA SER A 377 5.63 11.55 13.71
C SER A 377 5.99 12.99 14.07
N SER A 378 7.18 13.45 13.70
CA SER A 378 7.65 14.79 14.13
C SER A 378 6.88 15.94 13.51
N ASP A 379 6.22 15.69 12.36
CA ASP A 379 5.28 16.60 11.69
C ASP A 379 3.83 16.48 12.20
N GLY A 380 3.58 15.61 13.19
CA GLY A 380 2.31 15.51 13.91
C GLY A 380 1.29 14.51 13.34
N GLN A 381 1.68 13.61 12.44
CA GLN A 381 0.78 12.57 11.94
C GLN A 381 0.51 11.48 13.00
N ILE A 382 -0.69 10.90 12.92
CA ILE A 382 -1.07 9.75 13.76
C ILE A 382 -0.26 8.53 13.33
N LYS A 383 0.67 8.12 14.19
CA LYS A 383 1.48 6.91 14.04
C LYS A 383 1.47 6.12 15.37
N PRO A 384 1.51 4.79 15.34
CA PRO A 384 1.31 3.97 14.13
C PRO A 384 -0.05 4.31 13.49
N THR A 385 -0.27 3.89 12.23
CA THR A 385 -1.60 4.04 11.60
C THR A 385 -2.62 3.15 12.29
N LEU A 386 -2.23 1.89 12.58
CA LEU A 386 -3.06 0.89 13.25
C LEU A 386 -2.18 -0.14 13.96
N ALA A 387 -2.78 -1.12 14.64
CA ALA A 387 -2.06 -2.15 15.36
C ALA A 387 -2.57 -3.55 15.03
N ALA A 388 -1.66 -4.53 15.07
CA ALA A 388 -1.94 -5.94 14.85
C ALA A 388 -1.13 -6.83 15.82
N THR A 389 -1.39 -8.15 15.80
CA THR A 389 -0.71 -9.09 16.70
C THR A 389 0.78 -9.16 16.40
N GLY A 390 1.58 -8.65 17.33
CA GLY A 390 3.04 -8.67 17.32
C GLY A 390 3.65 -9.05 18.67
N LEU A 391 2.83 -9.11 19.74
CA LEU A 391 3.23 -9.70 21.02
C LEU A 391 2.75 -11.15 21.04
N ARG A 392 3.71 -12.09 21.19
CA ARG A 392 3.48 -13.53 21.06
C ARG A 392 2.82 -13.91 19.72
N ALA A 393 3.27 -13.28 18.63
CA ALA A 393 2.86 -13.63 17.29
C ALA A 393 3.37 -15.02 16.93
N VAL A 394 2.58 -15.80 16.18
CA VAL A 394 2.95 -17.11 15.69
C VAL A 394 3.74 -16.98 14.40
N ILE A 395 4.97 -17.51 14.40
CA ILE A 395 5.89 -17.55 13.26
C ILE A 395 6.38 -18.99 13.03
N ALA A 396 7.01 -19.27 11.91
CA ALA A 396 7.70 -20.53 11.69
C ALA A 396 9.06 -20.55 12.40
N SER A 397 9.37 -21.63 13.10
CA SER A 397 10.72 -21.87 13.63
C SER A 397 11.72 -21.99 12.49
N PRO A 398 12.86 -21.27 12.50
CA PRO A 398 13.88 -21.39 11.47
C PRO A 398 14.58 -22.74 11.44
N SER A 399 14.49 -23.51 12.53
CA SER A 399 15.08 -24.85 12.62
C SER A 399 14.13 -25.95 12.10
N THR A 400 12.83 -25.87 12.40
CA THR A 400 11.86 -26.95 12.14
C THR A 400 10.74 -26.59 11.18
N GLY A 401 10.47 -25.29 10.97
CA GLY A 401 9.28 -24.80 10.25
C GLY A 401 7.97 -24.97 11.01
N LEU A 402 8.01 -25.45 12.26
CA LEU A 402 6.81 -25.55 13.09
C LEU A 402 6.49 -24.22 13.76
N PRO A 403 5.23 -23.99 14.17
CA PRO A 403 4.84 -22.72 14.78
C PRO A 403 5.49 -22.54 16.16
N VAL A 404 6.10 -21.36 16.35
CA VAL A 404 6.64 -20.88 17.64
C VAL A 404 6.14 -19.47 17.88
N PHE A 405 6.28 -18.94 19.10
CA PHE A 405 5.96 -17.56 19.40
C PHE A 405 7.19 -16.66 19.27
N SER A 406 6.96 -15.43 18.83
CA SER A 406 7.97 -14.37 18.85
C SER A 406 7.31 -13.00 19.03
N ASN A 407 8.14 -11.98 19.35
CA ASN A 407 7.72 -10.63 19.66
C ASN A 407 8.34 -9.64 18.66
N GLY A 408 7.54 -8.70 18.16
CA GLY A 408 8.00 -7.64 17.26
C GLY A 408 6.87 -7.01 16.46
N THR A 409 6.97 -5.70 16.23
CA THR A 409 6.16 -5.03 15.19
C THR A 409 6.42 -5.64 13.82
N SER A 410 7.59 -6.27 13.65
CA SER A 410 7.99 -7.05 12.48
C SER A 410 7.01 -8.17 12.13
N PHE A 411 6.29 -8.75 13.10
CA PHE A 411 5.30 -9.81 12.87
C PHE A 411 3.87 -9.27 12.79
N ALA A 412 3.59 -8.15 13.47
CA ALA A 412 2.33 -7.43 13.33
C ALA A 412 2.14 -6.94 11.89
N THR A 413 3.18 -6.42 11.28
CA THR A 413 3.20 -5.81 9.95
C THR A 413 2.79 -6.80 8.85
N PRO A 414 3.48 -7.93 8.64
CA PRO A 414 3.08 -8.89 7.61
C PRO A 414 1.73 -9.55 7.94
N ASN A 415 1.39 -9.72 9.20
CA ASN A 415 0.11 -10.27 9.62
C ASN A 415 -1.06 -9.45 9.06
N ILE A 416 -1.02 -8.13 9.25
CA ILE A 416 -2.06 -7.25 8.73
C ILE A 416 -1.93 -7.00 7.22
N ALA A 417 -0.71 -7.05 6.66
CA ALA A 417 -0.49 -6.94 5.23
C ALA A 417 -1.21 -8.05 4.45
N GLY A 418 -1.15 -9.29 4.95
CA GLY A 418 -1.88 -10.42 4.36
C GLY A 418 -3.40 -10.23 4.40
N LEU A 419 -3.98 -9.86 5.56
CA LEU A 419 -5.42 -9.59 5.67
C LEU A 419 -5.86 -8.43 4.78
N THR A 420 -5.06 -7.36 4.71
CA THR A 420 -5.30 -6.23 3.81
C THR A 420 -5.29 -6.67 2.34
N THR A 421 -4.39 -7.58 1.98
CA THR A 421 -4.33 -8.18 0.64
C THR A 421 -5.61 -8.97 0.32
N CYS A 422 -6.11 -9.76 1.26
CA CYS A 422 -7.37 -10.48 1.12
C CYS A 422 -8.58 -9.54 0.98
N LEU A 423 -8.60 -8.45 1.76
CA LEU A 423 -9.62 -7.41 1.63
C LEU A 423 -9.57 -6.74 0.24
N TRP A 424 -8.37 -6.41 -0.24
CA TRP A 424 -8.18 -5.80 -1.55
C TRP A 424 -8.53 -6.75 -2.71
N GLN A 425 -8.31 -8.06 -2.55
CA GLN A 425 -8.78 -9.08 -3.50
C GLN A 425 -10.29 -9.00 -3.74
N ALA A 426 -11.09 -8.68 -2.72
CA ALA A 426 -12.55 -8.52 -2.86
C ALA A 426 -12.93 -7.27 -3.68
N TYR A 427 -12.10 -6.22 -3.63
CA TYR A 427 -12.37 -4.92 -4.25
C TYR A 427 -11.19 -4.44 -5.11
N PRO A 428 -10.79 -5.19 -6.15
CA PRO A 428 -9.61 -4.85 -6.96
C PRO A 428 -9.76 -3.56 -7.77
N GLU A 429 -10.97 -3.01 -7.86
CA GLU A 429 -11.27 -1.74 -8.53
C GLU A 429 -10.94 -0.51 -7.70
N VAL A 430 -10.75 -0.63 -6.38
CA VAL A 430 -10.39 0.51 -5.52
C VAL A 430 -8.88 0.62 -5.39
N ASN A 431 -8.38 1.86 -5.25
CA ASN A 431 -6.95 2.10 -5.11
C ASN A 431 -6.44 1.83 -3.68
N ASN A 432 -5.12 1.80 -3.51
CA ASN A 432 -4.42 1.57 -2.25
C ASN A 432 -4.89 2.50 -1.11
N MET A 433 -5.04 3.82 -1.39
CA MET A 433 -5.44 4.79 -0.36
C MET A 433 -6.89 4.60 0.08
N SER A 434 -7.75 4.08 -0.79
CA SER A 434 -9.13 3.70 -0.43
C SER A 434 -9.15 2.47 0.48
N ILE A 435 -8.25 1.52 0.29
CA ILE A 435 -8.05 0.38 1.19
C ILE A 435 -7.55 0.87 2.55
N LEU A 436 -6.51 1.71 2.57
CA LEU A 436 -5.95 2.28 3.80
C LEU A 436 -7.03 3.03 4.61
N ASP A 437 -7.80 3.90 3.96
CA ASP A 437 -8.88 4.65 4.62
C ASP A 437 -10.01 3.73 5.13
N ALA A 438 -10.35 2.65 4.43
CA ALA A 438 -11.32 1.67 4.92
C ALA A 438 -10.80 0.94 6.16
N MET A 439 -9.52 0.56 6.18
CA MET A 439 -8.86 -0.07 7.33
C MET A 439 -8.84 0.86 8.56
N GLN A 440 -8.49 2.13 8.38
CA GLN A 440 -8.52 3.14 9.46
C GLN A 440 -9.94 3.30 10.02
N LYS A 441 -10.95 3.47 9.15
CA LYS A 441 -12.36 3.65 9.56
C LYS A 441 -12.96 2.42 10.23
N ALA A 442 -12.46 1.24 9.90
CA ALA A 442 -12.87 -0.02 10.52
C ALA A 442 -12.19 -0.28 11.87
N SER A 443 -11.17 0.48 12.21
CA SER A 443 -10.37 0.25 13.41
C SER A 443 -11.08 0.69 14.70
N SER A 444 -10.73 0.03 15.80
CA SER A 444 -11.41 0.10 17.10
C SER A 444 -11.37 1.49 17.76
N ARG A 445 -10.48 2.37 17.34
CA ARG A 445 -10.27 3.71 17.89
C ARG A 445 -10.38 4.82 16.83
N PHE A 446 -11.05 4.57 15.72
CA PHE A 446 -11.16 5.54 14.62
C PHE A 446 -11.61 6.94 15.09
N ILE A 447 -12.58 7.01 16.02
CA ILE A 447 -13.11 8.29 16.53
C ILE A 447 -12.12 8.99 17.49
N ALA A 448 -11.29 8.24 18.21
CA ALA A 448 -10.36 8.76 19.21
C ALA A 448 -9.02 8.02 19.13
N PRO A 449 -8.24 8.26 18.08
CA PRO A 449 -6.93 7.64 17.90
C PRO A 449 -5.96 8.10 18.99
N ASN A 450 -4.88 7.35 19.19
CA ASN A 450 -3.80 7.70 20.11
C ASN A 450 -2.44 7.26 19.57
N ASP A 451 -1.37 7.75 20.20
CA ASP A 451 0.00 7.53 19.74
C ASP A 451 0.50 6.08 19.93
N ARG A 452 -0.20 5.23 20.71
CA ARG A 452 0.24 3.86 21.01
C ARG A 452 -0.25 2.83 19.99
N VAL A 453 -1.44 3.03 19.45
CA VAL A 453 -2.10 2.09 18.51
C VAL A 453 -2.72 2.79 17.29
N GLY A 454 -2.52 4.09 17.15
CA GLY A 454 -3.12 4.88 16.09
C GLY A 454 -4.65 4.80 16.12
N TYR A 455 -5.24 4.48 14.97
CA TYR A 455 -6.68 4.24 14.86
C TYR A 455 -7.13 2.93 15.55
N GLY A 456 -6.21 2.13 16.07
CA GLY A 456 -6.49 0.90 16.81
C GLY A 456 -6.39 -0.37 15.96
N VAL A 457 -7.08 -1.42 16.41
CA VAL A 457 -7.11 -2.73 15.77
C VAL A 457 -8.21 -2.73 14.70
N PRO A 458 -7.89 -2.97 13.42
CA PRO A 458 -8.88 -3.00 12.33
C PRO A 458 -9.72 -4.28 12.37
N ASP A 459 -10.99 -4.13 12.01
CA ASP A 459 -11.97 -5.20 11.83
C ASP A 459 -12.22 -5.40 10.32
N MET A 460 -11.85 -6.57 9.78
CA MET A 460 -11.93 -6.87 8.34
C MET A 460 -13.36 -6.88 7.83
N LYS A 461 -14.32 -7.33 8.65
CA LYS A 461 -15.73 -7.35 8.29
C LYS A 461 -16.30 -5.95 8.14
N LYS A 462 -15.93 -5.02 9.06
CA LYS A 462 -16.28 -3.60 8.92
C LYS A 462 -15.62 -2.96 7.71
N ALA A 463 -14.32 -3.20 7.49
CA ALA A 463 -13.60 -2.67 6.34
C ALA A 463 -14.24 -3.12 5.02
N PHE A 464 -14.62 -4.39 4.94
CA PHE A 464 -15.31 -4.98 3.80
C PHE A 464 -16.65 -4.27 3.53
N VAL A 465 -17.46 -4.02 4.56
CA VAL A 465 -18.74 -3.33 4.43
C VAL A 465 -18.57 -1.85 4.06
N ILE A 466 -17.54 -1.19 4.58
CA ILE A 466 -17.20 0.19 4.18
C ILE A 466 -16.92 0.26 2.67
N LEU A 467 -16.15 -0.67 2.14
CA LEU A 467 -15.86 -0.74 0.70
C LEU A 467 -17.10 -1.10 -0.12
N MET A 468 -17.95 -2.00 0.38
CA MET A 468 -19.25 -2.32 -0.22
C MET A 468 -20.10 -1.08 -0.34
N SER A 469 -20.21 -0.28 0.72
CA SER A 469 -21.00 0.95 0.75
C SER A 469 -20.48 2.00 -0.25
N ARG A 470 -19.16 2.08 -0.46
CA ARG A 470 -18.55 2.96 -1.48
C ARG A 470 -18.83 2.52 -2.90
N GLY A 471 -18.92 1.22 -3.13
CA GLY A 471 -19.29 0.63 -4.42
C GLY A 471 -20.80 0.66 -4.71
N TYR A 472 -21.62 1.02 -3.71
CA TYR A 472 -23.07 1.10 -3.87
C TYR A 472 -23.47 2.24 -4.83
N LYS A 473 -24.34 1.92 -5.77
CA LYS A 473 -24.91 2.86 -6.73
C LYS A 473 -26.42 2.73 -6.72
N GLN A 474 -27.09 3.86 -6.78
CA GLN A 474 -28.54 3.89 -6.91
C GLN A 474 -28.97 4.78 -8.08
N ASN A 475 -29.99 4.37 -8.78
CA ASN A 475 -30.66 5.17 -9.79
C ASN A 475 -32.15 4.98 -9.66
N PHE A 476 -32.91 6.08 -9.69
CA PHE A 476 -34.36 6.03 -9.72
C PHE A 476 -34.93 7.28 -10.39
N CYS A 477 -36.11 7.13 -10.94
CA CYS A 477 -36.89 8.22 -11.47
C CYS A 477 -38.39 7.87 -11.38
N VAL A 478 -39.25 8.86 -11.34
CA VAL A 478 -40.69 8.71 -11.26
C VAL A 478 -41.35 9.00 -12.62
N ASP A 479 -42.04 8.01 -13.17
CA ASP A 479 -42.88 8.17 -14.36
C ASP A 479 -44.32 7.73 -14.05
N LYS A 480 -45.29 8.61 -14.33
CA LYS A 480 -46.72 8.33 -14.12
C LYS A 480 -47.03 7.78 -12.73
N ASN A 481 -46.46 8.41 -11.69
CA ASN A 481 -46.59 7.99 -10.28
C ASN A 481 -45.95 6.62 -9.93
N LYS A 482 -45.01 6.13 -10.73
CA LYS A 482 -44.21 4.93 -10.43
C LYS A 482 -42.74 5.29 -10.43
N ALA A 483 -42.03 4.96 -9.37
CA ALA A 483 -40.58 5.03 -9.35
C ALA A 483 -39.98 3.68 -9.72
N ASN A 484 -39.18 3.65 -10.79
CA ASN A 484 -38.33 2.52 -11.12
C ASN A 484 -37.00 2.70 -10.37
N VAL A 485 -36.77 1.85 -9.39
CA VAL A 485 -35.56 1.90 -8.55
C VAL A 485 -34.60 0.81 -8.98
N GLN A 486 -33.35 1.21 -9.17
CA GLN A 486 -32.25 0.30 -9.48
C GLN A 486 -31.12 0.53 -8.49
N LEU A 487 -30.73 -0.53 -7.77
CA LEU A 487 -29.60 -0.56 -6.84
C LEU A 487 -28.53 -1.50 -7.38
N LYS A 488 -27.25 -1.09 -7.31
CA LYS A 488 -26.12 -1.89 -7.76
C LYS A 488 -25.04 -1.89 -6.72
N PHE A 489 -24.58 -3.06 -6.32
CA PHE A 489 -23.42 -3.29 -5.47
C PHE A 489 -22.99 -4.77 -5.47
N LYS A 490 -21.83 -5.07 -4.93
CA LYS A 490 -21.35 -6.45 -4.83
C LYS A 490 -21.91 -7.15 -3.60
N PHE A 491 -22.45 -8.35 -3.78
CA PHE A 491 -22.82 -9.28 -2.71
C PHE A 491 -22.89 -10.73 -3.23
N ASP A 492 -22.92 -11.71 -2.34
CA ASP A 492 -22.94 -13.14 -2.69
C ASP A 492 -24.02 -13.92 -1.92
N HIS A 493 -24.01 -15.24 -2.06
CA HIS A 493 -24.99 -16.17 -1.47
C HIS A 493 -24.96 -16.24 0.07
N THR A 494 -23.88 -15.76 0.71
CA THR A 494 -23.78 -15.69 2.17
C THR A 494 -24.47 -14.46 2.75
N MET A 495 -24.98 -13.59 1.88
CA MET A 495 -25.55 -12.30 2.23
C MET A 495 -27.03 -12.23 1.89
N THR A 496 -27.81 -11.63 2.78
CA THR A 496 -29.19 -11.28 2.55
C THR A 496 -29.33 -9.74 2.53
N VAL A 497 -29.89 -9.20 1.45
CA VAL A 497 -30.18 -7.79 1.32
C VAL A 497 -31.61 -7.52 1.75
N LEU A 498 -31.77 -6.66 2.75
CA LEU A 498 -33.05 -6.16 3.22
C LEU A 498 -33.25 -4.75 2.72
N ILE A 499 -34.35 -4.52 2.00
CA ILE A 499 -34.81 -3.18 1.65
C ILE A 499 -35.97 -2.88 2.57
N GLU A 500 -35.78 -1.96 3.48
CA GLU A 500 -36.79 -1.51 4.44
C GLU A 500 -37.34 -0.16 3.97
N ARG A 501 -38.65 0.07 4.14
CA ARG A 501 -39.34 1.29 3.72
C ARG A 501 -40.09 1.91 4.90
N LYS A 502 -40.07 3.24 4.93
CA LYS A 502 -40.89 4.05 5.84
C LYS A 502 -41.56 5.20 5.03
N LEU A 503 -42.84 5.36 5.12
CA LEU A 503 -43.53 6.50 4.56
C LEU A 503 -43.47 7.72 5.53
N SER A 504 -43.57 8.93 5.01
CA SER A 504 -43.48 10.17 5.82
C SER A 504 -44.51 10.28 6.94
N ASN A 505 -45.63 9.54 6.86
CA ASN A 505 -46.64 9.41 7.91
C ASN A 505 -46.41 8.20 8.86
N GLN A 506 -45.29 7.50 8.77
CA GLN A 506 -44.92 6.36 9.59
C GLN A 506 -43.69 6.67 10.45
N ASN A 507 -43.61 6.07 11.62
CA ASN A 507 -42.48 6.26 12.54
C ASN A 507 -41.40 5.17 12.43
N ILE A 508 -41.71 4.03 11.85
CA ILE A 508 -40.77 2.85 11.80
C ILE A 508 -40.58 2.38 10.35
N PHE A 509 -39.40 1.84 10.08
CA PHE A 509 -39.14 1.14 8.85
C PHE A 509 -39.74 -0.28 8.92
N THR A 510 -40.32 -0.74 7.83
CA THR A 510 -40.86 -2.09 7.66
C THR A 510 -40.18 -2.76 6.50
N ASN A 511 -40.04 -4.09 6.56
CA ASN A 511 -39.43 -4.85 5.47
C ASN A 511 -40.29 -4.68 4.19
N TYR A 512 -39.66 -4.16 3.15
CA TYR A 512 -40.27 -3.96 1.84
C TYR A 512 -39.90 -5.06 0.85
N LYS A 513 -38.64 -5.48 0.85
CA LYS A 513 -38.12 -6.55 -0.01
C LYS A 513 -36.90 -7.22 0.63
N THR A 514 -36.88 -8.54 0.54
CA THR A 514 -35.72 -9.37 0.94
C THR A 514 -35.15 -10.05 -0.29
N ILE A 515 -33.84 -9.97 -0.49
CA ILE A 515 -33.12 -10.58 -1.60
C ILE A 515 -32.00 -11.44 -1.03
N ASN A 516 -32.03 -12.73 -1.31
CA ASN A 516 -30.90 -13.61 -1.03
C ASN A 516 -29.88 -13.52 -2.16
N GLY A 517 -28.60 -13.45 -1.82
CA GLY A 517 -27.54 -13.41 -2.77
C GLY A 517 -27.40 -14.73 -3.55
N THR A 518 -26.71 -14.69 -4.67
CA THR A 518 -26.36 -15.84 -5.49
C THR A 518 -24.85 -16.08 -5.42
N ALA A 519 -24.38 -17.24 -5.89
CA ALA A 519 -22.97 -17.58 -5.89
C ALA A 519 -22.08 -16.50 -6.55
N GLY A 520 -20.88 -16.31 -6.01
CA GLY A 520 -19.88 -15.35 -6.46
C GLY A 520 -20.11 -13.92 -5.95
N PHE A 521 -19.05 -13.33 -5.41
CA PHE A 521 -19.04 -11.94 -4.95
C PHE A 521 -18.85 -11.00 -6.15
N THR A 522 -19.97 -10.62 -6.77
CA THR A 522 -20.01 -9.81 -7.99
C THR A 522 -21.01 -8.68 -7.87
N GLU A 523 -20.89 -7.63 -8.71
CA GLU A 523 -21.89 -6.57 -8.80
C GLU A 523 -23.21 -7.16 -9.29
N LYS A 524 -24.27 -6.96 -8.52
CA LYS A 524 -25.63 -7.38 -8.84
C LYS A 524 -26.54 -6.17 -8.89
N THR A 525 -27.57 -6.29 -9.74
CA THR A 525 -28.59 -5.26 -9.89
C THR A 525 -29.89 -5.72 -9.24
N ILE A 526 -30.39 -4.94 -8.29
CA ILE A 526 -31.69 -5.11 -7.66
C ILE A 526 -32.63 -4.07 -8.25
N THR A 527 -33.78 -4.51 -8.77
CA THR A 527 -34.82 -3.61 -9.28
C THR A 527 -36.12 -3.78 -8.52
N PHE A 528 -36.82 -2.68 -8.31
CA PHE A 528 -38.18 -2.68 -7.80
C PHE A 528 -38.93 -1.42 -8.25
N ILE A 529 -40.25 -1.48 -8.13
CA ILE A 529 -41.15 -0.35 -8.52
C ILE A 529 -41.88 0.10 -7.26
N GLU A 530 -41.75 1.40 -6.91
CA GLU A 530 -42.62 2.06 -5.93
C GLU A 530 -43.80 2.70 -6.67
N ASN A 531 -45.02 2.49 -6.16
CA ASN A 531 -46.24 3.06 -6.74
C ASN A 531 -46.75 4.19 -5.85
N PHE A 532 -46.77 5.43 -6.36
CA PHE A 532 -47.21 6.64 -5.65
C PHE A 532 -48.72 6.96 -5.76
N LEU A 533 -49.50 6.24 -6.59
CA LEU A 533 -50.94 6.48 -6.69
C LEU A 533 -51.66 6.40 -5.34
N PRO A 534 -51.39 5.39 -4.49
CA PRO A 534 -51.95 5.34 -3.15
C PRO A 534 -51.25 6.25 -2.13
N LEU A 535 -50.15 6.92 -2.51
CA LEU A 535 -49.26 7.64 -1.61
C LEU A 535 -49.21 9.14 -1.87
N GLN A 536 -50.26 9.72 -2.44
CA GLN A 536 -50.31 11.15 -2.83
C GLN A 536 -49.75 12.08 -1.74
N GLY A 537 -48.72 12.86 -2.07
CA GLY A 537 -48.06 13.79 -1.15
C GLY A 537 -47.11 13.17 -0.12
N LEU A 538 -46.90 11.84 -0.11
CA LEU A 538 -46.01 11.18 0.80
C LEU A 538 -44.61 10.96 0.17
N THR A 539 -43.60 11.03 1.01
CA THR A 539 -42.22 10.60 0.69
C THR A 539 -42.01 9.17 1.21
N ALA A 540 -41.42 8.34 0.39
CA ALA A 540 -40.95 7.00 0.79
C ALA A 540 -39.47 7.03 1.11
N SER A 541 -39.09 6.78 2.37
CA SER A 541 -37.73 6.64 2.83
C SER A 541 -37.35 5.17 2.77
N TYR A 542 -36.19 4.89 2.20
CA TYR A 542 -35.62 3.54 2.10
C TYR A 542 -34.34 3.40 2.90
N LYS A 543 -34.13 2.22 3.45
CA LYS A 543 -32.88 1.80 4.10
C LYS A 543 -32.47 0.46 3.49
N VAL A 544 -31.26 0.39 2.93
CA VAL A 544 -30.69 -0.83 2.37
C VAL A 544 -29.72 -1.40 3.38
N THR A 545 -30.06 -2.56 3.88
CA THR A 545 -29.31 -3.27 4.91
C THR A 545 -28.79 -4.58 4.33
N VAL A 546 -27.53 -4.90 4.54
CA VAL A 546 -26.94 -6.21 4.23
C VAL A 546 -26.78 -6.98 5.54
N ARG A 547 -27.36 -8.15 5.60
CA ARG A 547 -27.14 -9.14 6.66
C ARG A 547 -26.17 -10.19 6.13
N ILE A 548 -25.08 -10.40 6.84
CA ILE A 548 -24.04 -11.37 6.49
C ILE A 548 -24.22 -12.60 7.39
N ALA A 549 -24.50 -13.75 6.80
CA ALA A 549 -24.79 -15.01 7.53
C ALA A 549 -25.87 -14.82 8.61
N ASN A 550 -25.75 -15.48 9.76
CA ASN A 550 -26.68 -15.39 10.88
C ASN A 550 -26.38 -14.22 11.84
N ASP A 551 -25.49 -13.32 11.43
CA ASP A 551 -24.90 -12.33 12.32
C ASP A 551 -25.30 -10.88 11.95
N THR A 552 -24.45 -9.95 12.15
CA THR A 552 -24.62 -8.50 12.12
C THR A 552 -25.26 -7.96 10.83
N SER A 553 -26.20 -7.05 10.96
CA SER A 553 -26.78 -6.30 9.85
C SER A 553 -26.10 -4.94 9.70
N PHE A 554 -25.74 -4.58 8.48
CA PHE A 554 -25.07 -3.31 8.16
C PHE A 554 -25.92 -2.47 7.22
N VAL A 555 -26.19 -1.22 7.57
CA VAL A 555 -26.83 -0.25 6.67
C VAL A 555 -25.79 0.23 5.67
N ILE A 556 -25.98 -0.06 4.38
CA ILE A 556 -25.07 0.36 3.31
C ILE A 556 -25.53 1.64 2.62
N SER A 557 -26.83 1.95 2.67
CA SER A 557 -27.40 3.19 2.13
C SER A 557 -28.75 3.50 2.74
N ALA A 558 -29.10 4.79 2.77
CA ALA A 558 -30.46 5.27 3.01
C ALA A 558 -30.77 6.41 2.03
N PHE A 559 -32.01 6.45 1.50
CA PHE A 559 -32.43 7.46 0.53
C PHE A 559 -33.95 7.66 0.55
N ASP A 560 -34.36 8.81 0.05
CA ASP A 560 -35.76 9.18 -0.07
C ASP A 560 -36.21 9.25 -1.53
N ILE A 561 -37.43 8.80 -1.81
CA ILE A 561 -38.07 8.97 -3.10
C ILE A 561 -39.38 9.74 -2.89
N ASN A 562 -39.60 10.78 -3.68
CA ASN A 562 -40.85 11.50 -3.73
C ASN A 562 -41.41 11.55 -5.17
N GLN A 563 -42.71 11.79 -5.31
CA GLN A 563 -43.41 11.80 -6.60
C GLN A 563 -42.90 12.86 -7.59
N TYR A 564 -42.17 13.86 -7.12
CA TYR A 564 -41.67 14.98 -7.93
C TYR A 564 -40.28 14.70 -8.56
N GLN A 565 -39.64 13.60 -8.20
CA GLN A 565 -38.39 13.16 -8.82
C GLN A 565 -38.67 12.50 -10.18
N THR A 566 -39.26 13.24 -11.09
CA THR A 566 -39.67 12.72 -12.40
C THR A 566 -38.49 12.15 -13.18
N CYS A 567 -38.79 11.12 -14.03
CA CYS A 567 -37.91 10.69 -15.07
C CYS A 567 -37.81 11.82 -16.11
N THR A 568 -37.21 12.92 -15.78
CA THR A 568 -36.72 13.82 -16.81
C THR A 568 -35.61 13.04 -17.50
N PRO A 569 -35.68 12.85 -18.83
CA PRO A 569 -34.49 12.50 -19.59
C PRO A 569 -33.43 13.50 -19.15
N PRO A 570 -32.14 13.08 -19.06
CA PRO A 570 -31.12 13.99 -18.58
C PRO A 570 -31.31 15.33 -19.30
N VAL A 571 -31.63 16.35 -18.55
CA VAL A 571 -31.66 17.71 -19.08
C VAL A 571 -30.25 17.87 -19.62
N ASP A 572 -30.13 18.50 -20.78
CA ASP A 572 -28.83 18.86 -21.34
C ASP A 572 -28.00 19.56 -20.27
N GLU A 573 -27.33 18.77 -19.44
CA GLU A 573 -26.63 19.25 -18.27
C GLU A 573 -25.14 19.20 -18.51
N VAL A 574 -24.48 20.29 -18.20
CA VAL A 574 -23.04 20.40 -18.24
C VAL A 574 -22.53 20.79 -16.86
N SER A 575 -21.65 19.99 -16.31
CA SER A 575 -20.92 20.32 -15.08
C SER A 575 -19.41 20.21 -15.31
N ILE A 576 -18.61 21.02 -14.57
CA ILE A 576 -17.15 21.00 -14.63
C ILE A 576 -16.62 20.93 -13.19
N ASN A 577 -15.82 19.90 -12.90
CA ASN A 577 -15.26 19.65 -11.57
C ASN A 577 -13.81 19.14 -11.68
N PRO A 578 -12.91 19.45 -10.73
CA PRO A 578 -13.10 20.41 -9.64
C PRO A 578 -13.09 21.86 -10.16
N ASN A 579 -13.61 22.78 -9.38
CA ASN A 579 -13.47 24.22 -9.62
C ASN A 579 -13.25 24.92 -8.28
N PRO A 580 -12.06 25.40 -7.93
CA PRO A 580 -10.88 25.58 -8.77
C PRO A 580 -10.26 24.28 -9.29
N VAL A 581 -9.64 24.38 -10.50
CA VAL A 581 -8.92 23.27 -11.15
C VAL A 581 -7.43 23.39 -10.83
N LEU A 582 -6.82 22.30 -10.34
CA LEU A 582 -5.36 22.22 -10.19
C LEU A 582 -4.71 21.73 -11.47
N ASP A 583 -4.96 20.51 -11.91
CA ASP A 583 -4.32 19.90 -13.06
C ASP A 583 -5.27 19.47 -14.18
N VAL A 584 -6.45 18.94 -13.84
CA VAL A 584 -7.40 18.40 -14.82
C VAL A 584 -8.80 18.88 -14.53
N ALA A 585 -9.47 19.45 -15.53
CA ALA A 585 -10.90 19.77 -15.50
C ALA A 585 -11.69 18.62 -16.11
N ASN A 586 -12.62 18.05 -15.34
CA ASN A 586 -13.54 17.01 -15.80
C ASN A 586 -14.85 17.69 -16.24
N ILE A 587 -15.17 17.58 -17.51
CA ILE A 587 -16.37 18.15 -18.12
C ILE A 587 -17.37 17.02 -18.32
N SER A 588 -18.40 16.97 -17.48
CA SER A 588 -19.51 16.00 -17.59
C SER A 588 -20.62 16.63 -18.43
N ILE A 589 -21.00 15.98 -19.51
CA ILE A 589 -22.05 16.39 -20.44
C ILE A 589 -23.09 15.29 -20.52
N SER A 590 -24.35 15.64 -20.24
CA SER A 590 -25.51 14.73 -20.38
C SER A 590 -26.37 15.18 -21.56
N ARG A 591 -26.69 14.24 -22.48
CA ARG A 591 -27.53 14.51 -23.67
C ARG A 591 -28.59 13.43 -23.86
N LYS A 592 -29.76 13.85 -24.33
CA LYS A 592 -30.89 12.96 -24.62
C LYS A 592 -30.68 12.04 -25.82
N GLN A 593 -29.87 12.49 -26.79
CA GLN A 593 -29.63 11.81 -28.04
C GLN A 593 -28.19 11.99 -28.51
N ASN A 594 -27.77 11.17 -29.48
CA ASN A 594 -26.46 11.32 -30.09
C ASN A 594 -26.34 12.70 -30.73
N THR A 595 -25.23 13.40 -30.46
CA THR A 595 -25.08 14.80 -30.81
C THR A 595 -23.59 15.11 -31.06
N ASN A 596 -23.27 15.95 -32.04
CA ASN A 596 -21.90 16.49 -32.17
C ASN A 596 -21.67 17.54 -31.09
N ILE A 597 -20.71 17.31 -30.22
CA ILE A 597 -20.28 18.25 -29.19
C ILE A 597 -18.95 18.87 -29.57
N ASN A 598 -18.88 20.20 -29.47
CA ASN A 598 -17.62 20.94 -29.51
C ASN A 598 -17.42 21.64 -28.16
N ILE A 599 -16.22 21.48 -27.59
CA ILE A 599 -15.80 22.11 -26.33
C ILE A 599 -14.68 23.08 -26.65
N GLN A 600 -14.85 24.36 -26.36
CA GLN A 600 -13.87 25.40 -26.51
C GLN A 600 -13.53 26.00 -25.15
N MET A 601 -12.25 26.16 -24.84
CA MET A 601 -11.78 26.88 -23.67
C MET A 601 -10.92 28.07 -24.07
N VAL A 602 -11.26 29.24 -23.51
CA VAL A 602 -10.50 30.47 -23.71
C VAL A 602 -9.99 31.01 -22.37
N ASN A 603 -8.87 31.73 -22.40
CA ASN A 603 -8.38 32.46 -21.23
C ASN A 603 -9.15 33.78 -21.02
N ALA A 604 -8.79 34.57 -19.99
CA ALA A 604 -9.42 35.84 -19.68
C ALA A 604 -9.30 36.91 -20.80
N LEU A 605 -8.34 36.75 -21.71
CA LEU A 605 -8.13 37.65 -22.87
C LEU A 605 -8.89 37.14 -24.11
N GLY A 606 -9.65 36.06 -24.02
CA GLY A 606 -10.39 35.47 -25.14
C GLY A 606 -9.55 34.63 -26.09
N GLN A 607 -8.29 34.34 -25.77
CA GLN A 607 -7.44 33.48 -26.57
C GLN A 607 -7.84 32.04 -26.42
N LEU A 608 -7.98 31.29 -27.53
CA LEU A 608 -8.36 29.89 -27.56
C LEU A 608 -7.21 29.03 -27.01
N MET A 609 -7.50 28.33 -25.91
CA MET A 609 -6.53 27.47 -25.20
C MET A 609 -6.78 25.98 -25.46
N HIS A 610 -8.03 25.60 -25.77
CA HIS A 610 -8.42 24.20 -26.05
C HIS A 610 -9.63 24.17 -26.97
N ASN A 611 -9.65 23.21 -27.91
CA ASN A 611 -10.79 23.00 -28.79
C ASN A 611 -10.85 21.51 -29.16
N ILE A 612 -11.96 20.84 -28.85
CA ILE A 612 -12.20 19.45 -29.21
C ILE A 612 -13.63 19.27 -29.73
N THR A 613 -13.79 18.47 -30.76
CA THR A 613 -15.09 18.05 -31.30
C THR A 613 -15.18 16.55 -31.32
N TYR A 614 -16.30 15.99 -30.87
CA TYR A 614 -16.54 14.54 -30.84
C TYR A 614 -18.03 14.20 -30.94
N GLN A 615 -18.32 12.98 -31.36
CA GLN A 615 -19.65 12.40 -31.34
C GLN A 615 -20.01 11.97 -29.93
N HIS A 616 -20.95 12.68 -29.32
CA HIS A 616 -21.50 12.32 -28.02
C HIS A 616 -22.64 11.33 -28.18
N LYS A 617 -22.59 10.19 -27.50
CA LYS A 617 -23.69 9.22 -27.43
C LYS A 617 -24.69 9.66 -26.37
N ALA A 618 -25.96 9.33 -26.57
CA ALA A 618 -27.03 9.59 -25.59
C ALA A 618 -26.63 9.07 -24.20
N GLY A 619 -26.87 9.88 -23.15
CA GLY A 619 -26.44 9.64 -21.78
C GLY A 619 -25.40 10.66 -21.31
N THR A 620 -24.69 10.33 -20.23
CA THR A 620 -23.64 11.17 -19.66
C THR A 620 -22.25 10.68 -20.08
N GLN A 621 -21.44 11.58 -20.61
CA GLN A 621 -20.03 11.33 -20.92
C GLN A 621 -19.14 12.41 -20.29
N VAL A 622 -17.92 12.03 -19.92
CA VAL A 622 -16.94 12.93 -19.32
C VAL A 622 -15.77 13.13 -20.29
N GLN A 623 -15.43 14.40 -20.52
CA GLN A 623 -14.22 14.83 -21.23
C GLN A 623 -13.25 15.46 -20.27
N PHE A 624 -11.94 15.31 -20.55
CA PHE A 624 -10.89 15.80 -19.67
C PHE A 624 -10.08 16.89 -20.38
N ILE A 625 -9.87 18.03 -19.71
CA ILE A 625 -8.92 19.05 -20.18
C ILE A 625 -7.74 19.08 -19.21
N ASN A 626 -6.55 18.77 -19.71
CA ASN A 626 -5.32 18.90 -18.96
C ASN A 626 -4.93 20.39 -18.88
N MET A 627 -4.90 20.95 -17.68
CA MET A 627 -4.58 22.33 -17.40
C MET A 627 -3.23 22.50 -16.66
N LYS A 628 -2.46 21.42 -16.48
CA LYS A 628 -1.22 21.42 -15.69
C LYS A 628 -0.21 22.45 -16.17
N SER A 629 -0.07 22.64 -17.49
CA SER A 629 0.83 23.63 -18.10
C SER A 629 0.25 25.02 -18.28
N MET A 630 -1.00 25.24 -17.85
CA MET A 630 -1.68 26.53 -18.02
C MET A 630 -1.43 27.44 -16.83
N SER A 631 -1.32 28.74 -17.10
CA SER A 631 -1.11 29.76 -16.08
C SER A 631 -2.29 29.83 -15.11
N LYS A 632 -2.02 30.16 -13.86
CA LYS A 632 -3.07 30.47 -12.87
C LYS A 632 -3.94 31.61 -13.38
N GLY A 633 -5.27 31.48 -13.21
CA GLY A 633 -6.19 32.51 -13.66
C GLY A 633 -7.58 31.99 -13.99
N VAL A 634 -8.34 32.85 -14.68
CA VAL A 634 -9.72 32.59 -15.10
C VAL A 634 -9.75 32.06 -16.52
N TYR A 635 -10.52 31.00 -16.74
CA TYR A 635 -10.81 30.43 -18.04
C TYR A 635 -12.32 30.28 -18.23
N PHE A 636 -12.78 30.31 -19.48
CA PHE A 636 -14.16 30.08 -19.84
C PHE A 636 -14.26 28.87 -20.76
N VAL A 637 -15.04 27.89 -20.36
CA VAL A 637 -15.33 26.69 -21.14
C VAL A 637 -16.71 26.84 -21.76
N SER A 638 -16.77 26.94 -23.08
CA SER A 638 -18.02 27.00 -23.86
C SER A 638 -18.28 25.66 -24.53
N ILE A 639 -19.48 25.13 -24.36
CA ILE A 639 -19.91 23.86 -24.94
C ILE A 639 -20.98 24.16 -26.01
N PHE A 640 -20.77 23.57 -27.19
CA PHE A 640 -21.68 23.68 -28.32
C PHE A 640 -22.22 22.29 -28.68
N ALA A 641 -23.50 22.20 -29.03
CA ALA A 641 -24.13 21.03 -29.59
C ALA A 641 -24.68 21.38 -30.96
N GLU A 642 -24.32 20.59 -32.00
CA GLU A 642 -24.67 20.84 -33.40
C GLU A 642 -24.42 22.31 -33.79
N GLY A 643 -23.26 22.85 -33.37
CA GLY A 643 -22.86 24.23 -33.64
C GLY A 643 -23.54 25.30 -32.78
N LYS A 644 -24.56 24.96 -32.02
CA LYS A 644 -25.26 25.90 -31.11
C LYS A 644 -24.67 25.84 -29.71
N LYS A 645 -24.32 27.02 -29.17
CA LYS A 645 -23.83 27.13 -27.78
C LYS A 645 -24.92 26.73 -26.79
N ILE A 646 -24.59 25.74 -25.93
CA ILE A 646 -25.51 25.23 -24.89
C ILE A 646 -25.13 25.73 -23.50
N LYS A 647 -23.84 25.93 -23.20
CA LYS A 647 -23.40 26.43 -21.88
C LYS A 647 -22.01 27.07 -21.97
N THR A 648 -21.77 28.04 -21.09
CA THR A 648 -20.43 28.53 -20.76
C THR A 648 -20.24 28.47 -19.26
N VAL A 649 -19.13 27.89 -18.82
CA VAL A 649 -18.77 27.76 -17.39
C VAL A 649 -17.45 28.49 -17.17
N LYS A 650 -17.43 29.35 -16.15
CA LYS A 650 -16.19 29.96 -15.63
C LYS A 650 -15.48 28.97 -14.74
N ILE A 651 -14.21 28.71 -15.00
CA ILE A 651 -13.34 27.90 -14.15
C ILE A 651 -12.14 28.72 -13.67
N LEU A 652 -11.65 28.38 -12.49
CA LEU A 652 -10.46 28.98 -11.90
C LEU A 652 -9.33 27.94 -11.96
N LYS A 653 -8.16 28.31 -12.50
CA LYS A 653 -6.92 27.53 -12.40
C LYS A 653 -6.14 28.00 -11.17
N GLY A 654 -5.97 27.11 -10.21
CA GLY A 654 -5.26 27.32 -8.95
C GLY A 654 -3.74 27.10 -9.01
#